data_697aedae1fbc17b8fa612587391ac36e
#
_entry.id   697aedae1fbc17b8fa612587391ac36e
#
_cell.length_a   1.000
_cell.length_b   1.000
_cell.length_c   1.000
_cell.angle_alpha   90.00
_cell.angle_beta   90.00
_cell.angle_gamma   90.00
#
_symmetry.space_group_name_H-M   'P 1'
#
loop_
_entity.id
_entity.type
_entity.pdbx_description
1 polymer ?
#
loop_
_entity_poly.entity_id
_entity_poly.type
_entity_poly.pdbx_seq_one_letter_code
_entity_poly.pdbx_strand_id
1 'polypeptide(L)'
;MSKLFPDDDQQEALFEDFLDLGDEDQGADTDTEASAAPLAPPPVSTAPAVHDRGPFGRLMEANFLQFASYSICDRALPTVEDGLKPVQRRILHAMWEKDDGRFSKVAGVVGNTMHYHPHGDAAIKDAIVTLANKRYLIQGQGNFGNIFTGDEAAAARYIECRLTKLAREYLFSPKVTEYVPSYDGRNKEPVLLPSKVPLSLMLGIDGIAVGLSTAILPHNFAELLEAEIAILQKKPCPTLVPDFITGGIMDASEYNDGNGSIRVRANIEQREGEKNKLFITSVPYGVTTDRLAESIEKAIKTKKLPIRHIDNFTAEKVEIEISLTPGSDAEKVRKSLYAFTECERKISSRIVVLRDNRPVELSVSEMLKHHAQRLQEIFAAEFNVRLGEIAQLMHRKTLEAIFIEHRIYKRIETVKTAEGVSTEIRLGFTPFIDQVGHELTDDEIEMLLKIPIRRISLYDINRHNDEMEALRQEQAEIEDNLQHLARYSTKFLKGLLKEFGPQYPRLTEIEAGFQEIDERALTSTELTMRLSEDFYFGYDIKQGTPLFPCSSLDKIFMVWSDGRYRFMPPPDKVLADAMYEPEKEWLAALKPRSPTRYFTAGIYNRDDVFTCIYYEPIYGFTYIKRFRWGGMIMNKDYTLVPENATILLLCKGTPEAVYVKFKYMKGQRITQQVFDPSEARITAASSKGIQMTPKQIERIDINKPTWWVATEGNTKGTLFQ
;
A
#
# COMPACT_ATOMS: atom_id res chain seq x y z
N MET A 1 29.51 -15.70 25.91
CA MET A 1 29.33 -14.93 24.66
C MET A 1 28.18 -13.93 24.79
N SER A 2 28.09 -13.19 25.91
CA SER A 2 26.97 -12.28 26.20
C SER A 2 27.42 -10.85 26.50
N LYS A 3 28.34 -10.30 25.69
CA LYS A 3 28.83 -8.91 25.85
C LYS A 3 29.22 -8.26 24.51
N LEU A 4 28.54 -8.61 23.41
CA LEU A 4 28.88 -8.08 22.08
C LEU A 4 27.70 -7.46 21.32
N PHE A 5 26.54 -7.33 21.96
CA PHE A 5 25.40 -6.64 21.34
C PHE A 5 24.95 -5.52 22.28
N PRO A 6 24.71 -4.29 21.76
CA PRO A 6 23.96 -3.27 22.51
C PRO A 6 22.53 -3.77 22.77
N ASP A 7 21.93 -3.37 23.88
CA ASP A 7 20.57 -3.67 24.24
C ASP A 7 19.58 -3.21 23.15
N ASP A 8 18.47 -3.93 22.97
CA ASP A 8 17.47 -3.69 21.93
C ASP A 8 16.96 -2.26 21.88
N ASP A 9 16.83 -1.60 23.03
CA ASP A 9 16.42 -0.17 23.13
C ASP A 9 17.42 0.80 22.47
N GLN A 10 18.70 0.44 22.37
CA GLN A 10 19.70 1.27 21.67
C GLN A 10 19.69 1.01 20.15
N GLN A 11 19.19 -0.15 19.72
CA GLN A 11 19.02 -0.45 18.30
C GLN A 11 17.76 0.21 17.74
N GLU A 12 16.68 0.30 18.50
CA GLU A 12 15.47 1.03 18.11
C GLU A 12 15.74 2.54 18.02
N ALA A 13 16.47 3.13 18.97
CA ALA A 13 16.83 4.55 18.92
C ALA A 13 17.73 4.91 17.73
N LEU A 14 18.68 4.03 17.36
CA LEU A 14 19.49 4.21 16.16
C LEU A 14 18.70 4.04 14.85
N PHE A 15 17.55 3.36 14.92
CA PHE A 15 16.70 3.09 13.76
C PHE A 15 15.67 4.20 13.57
N GLU A 16 15.18 4.80 14.65
CA GLU A 16 14.31 5.99 14.58
C GLU A 16 15.07 7.20 14.01
N ASP A 17 16.32 7.43 14.43
CA ASP A 17 17.19 8.46 13.84
C ASP A 17 17.51 8.24 12.35
N PHE A 18 17.44 6.99 11.86
CA PHE A 18 17.66 6.68 10.45
C PHE A 18 16.39 6.80 9.60
N LEU A 19 15.21 6.66 10.20
CA LEU A 19 13.91 6.84 9.54
C LEU A 19 13.51 8.32 9.44
N ASP A 20 13.95 9.16 10.39
CA ASP A 20 13.67 10.61 10.40
C ASP A 20 14.45 11.40 9.32
N LEU A 21 15.44 10.75 8.68
CA LEU A 21 16.17 11.33 7.53
C LEU A 21 15.51 11.07 6.16
N GLY A 22 14.32 10.44 6.11
CA GLY A 22 13.64 9.99 4.88
C GLY A 22 12.41 10.78 4.45
N ASP A 23 11.87 11.70 5.25
CA ASP A 23 10.65 12.45 4.95
C ASP A 23 10.89 13.87 4.42
N GLU A 24 11.87 14.08 3.57
CA GLU A 24 11.87 15.22 2.66
C GLU A 24 11.12 14.83 1.38
N ASP A 25 9.86 15.21 1.38
CA ASP A 25 8.91 15.19 0.28
C ASP A 25 9.51 15.81 -0.99
N GLN A 26 9.96 14.98 -1.93
CA GLN A 26 10.23 15.37 -3.30
C GLN A 26 9.34 14.56 -4.23
N GLY A 27 8.12 15.06 -4.38
CA GLY A 27 7.28 14.71 -5.51
C GLY A 27 8.01 15.01 -6.82
N ALA A 28 8.48 13.99 -7.50
CA ALA A 28 8.89 14.05 -8.89
C ALA A 28 8.06 13.05 -9.68
N ASP A 29 6.95 13.54 -10.22
CA ASP A 29 6.27 12.92 -11.32
C ASP A 29 7.23 12.79 -12.51
N THR A 30 7.57 11.56 -12.88
CA THR A 30 8.19 11.26 -14.17
C THR A 30 7.33 10.29 -14.94
N ASP A 31 6.28 10.82 -15.57
CA ASP A 31 5.68 10.18 -16.73
C ASP A 31 6.47 10.61 -17.97
N THR A 32 7.24 9.68 -18.52
CA THR A 32 7.78 9.77 -19.87
C THR A 32 7.52 8.46 -20.58
N GLU A 33 6.37 8.37 -21.23
CA GLU A 33 6.22 7.46 -22.36
C GLU A 33 7.03 7.99 -23.54
N ALA A 34 8.16 7.35 -23.84
CA ALA A 34 8.89 7.52 -25.09
C ALA A 34 8.95 6.15 -25.77
N SER A 35 8.20 6.04 -26.90
CA SER A 35 8.39 5.00 -27.89
C SER A 35 9.86 4.88 -28.26
N ALA A 36 10.50 3.80 -27.84
CA ALA A 36 11.89 3.49 -28.16
C ALA A 36 11.94 2.31 -29.13
N ALA A 37 12.58 2.55 -30.26
CA ALA A 37 13.11 1.51 -31.16
C ALA A 37 14.11 0.62 -30.39
N PRO A 38 14.34 -0.65 -30.80
CA PRO A 38 15.18 -1.57 -30.07
C PRO A 38 16.63 -1.09 -30.09
N LEU A 39 17.09 -0.60 -28.95
CA LEU A 39 18.50 -0.32 -28.72
C LEU A 39 19.28 -1.63 -28.58
N ALA A 40 20.44 -1.70 -29.23
CA ALA A 40 21.42 -2.74 -29.06
C ALA A 40 21.76 -2.92 -27.56
N PRO A 41 22.05 -4.15 -27.10
CA PRO A 41 22.39 -4.38 -25.69
C PRO A 41 23.57 -3.50 -25.30
N PRO A 42 23.51 -2.82 -24.15
CA PRO A 42 24.65 -2.04 -23.67
C PRO A 42 25.86 -2.94 -23.49
N PRO A 43 27.07 -2.44 -23.71
CA PRO A 43 28.28 -3.22 -23.47
C PRO A 43 28.27 -3.71 -22.02
N VAL A 44 28.56 -4.99 -21.82
CA VAL A 44 28.69 -5.61 -20.51
C VAL A 44 29.64 -4.74 -19.69
N SER A 45 29.09 -3.94 -18.78
CA SER A 45 29.87 -3.23 -17.79
C SER A 45 30.62 -4.30 -16.99
N THR A 46 31.93 -4.36 -17.18
CA THR A 46 32.80 -5.07 -16.26
C THR A 46 32.48 -4.52 -14.88
N ALA A 47 31.92 -5.38 -14.02
CA ALA A 47 31.63 -5.02 -12.64
C ALA A 47 32.85 -4.31 -12.06
N PRO A 48 32.73 -3.19 -11.37
CA PRO A 48 33.86 -2.54 -10.75
C PRO A 48 34.54 -3.55 -9.85
N ALA A 49 35.83 -3.66 -9.96
CA ALA A 49 36.66 -4.54 -9.15
C ALA A 49 36.20 -4.39 -7.69
N VAL A 50 35.83 -5.50 -7.05
CA VAL A 50 35.47 -5.53 -5.64
C VAL A 50 36.66 -4.98 -4.89
N HIS A 51 36.62 -3.70 -4.54
CA HIS A 51 37.63 -3.13 -3.65
C HIS A 51 37.52 -3.91 -2.35
N ASP A 52 38.58 -4.57 -1.96
CA ASP A 52 38.68 -5.22 -0.65
C ASP A 52 38.45 -4.15 0.42
N ARG A 53 37.20 -4.12 0.95
CA ARG A 53 36.77 -3.14 1.94
C ARG A 53 37.41 -3.32 3.31
N GLY A 54 38.42 -4.21 3.39
CA GLY A 54 39.09 -4.56 4.65
C GLY A 54 38.18 -5.36 5.61
N PRO A 55 38.75 -5.75 6.78
CA PRO A 55 38.00 -6.56 7.75
C PRO A 55 36.71 -5.93 8.25
N PHE A 56 36.68 -4.61 8.48
CA PHE A 56 35.51 -3.87 8.94
C PHE A 56 34.41 -3.87 7.87
N GLY A 57 34.74 -3.60 6.61
CA GLY A 57 33.76 -3.60 5.53
C GLY A 57 33.11 -4.98 5.33
N ARG A 58 33.90 -6.08 5.44
CA ARG A 58 33.38 -7.45 5.38
C ARG A 58 32.46 -7.77 6.57
N LEU A 59 32.81 -7.31 7.78
CA LEU A 59 31.98 -7.49 8.97
C LEU A 59 30.65 -6.76 8.85
N MET A 60 30.67 -5.51 8.41
CA MET A 60 29.44 -4.72 8.18
C MET A 60 28.55 -5.35 7.12
N GLU A 61 29.11 -5.84 6.03
CA GLU A 61 28.37 -6.49 4.96
C GLU A 61 27.75 -7.82 5.42
N ALA A 62 28.47 -8.62 6.21
CA ALA A 62 27.96 -9.85 6.80
C ALA A 62 26.82 -9.59 7.79
N ASN A 63 26.98 -8.62 8.69
CA ASN A 63 25.97 -8.23 9.66
C ASN A 63 24.72 -7.65 8.97
N PHE A 64 24.90 -6.81 7.94
CA PHE A 64 23.80 -6.26 7.15
C PHE A 64 23.01 -7.38 6.45
N LEU A 65 23.67 -8.34 5.82
CA LEU A 65 23.01 -9.47 5.17
C LEU A 65 22.25 -10.33 6.18
N GLN A 66 22.83 -10.56 7.36
CA GLN A 66 22.18 -11.31 8.43
C GLN A 66 20.96 -10.58 8.95
N PHE A 67 21.05 -9.27 9.20
CA PHE A 67 19.93 -8.44 9.61
C PHE A 67 18.84 -8.36 8.54
N ALA A 68 19.22 -8.18 7.27
CA ALA A 68 18.28 -8.16 6.16
C ALA A 68 17.51 -9.50 6.04
N SER A 69 18.22 -10.63 6.12
CA SER A 69 17.62 -11.97 6.11
C SER A 69 16.66 -12.16 7.27
N TYR A 70 17.06 -11.78 8.48
CA TYR A 70 16.23 -11.83 9.68
C TYR A 70 14.97 -10.96 9.52
N SER A 71 15.15 -9.71 9.08
CA SER A 71 14.01 -8.78 8.86
C SER A 71 13.02 -9.30 7.83
N ILE A 72 13.49 -9.99 6.79
CA ILE A 72 12.64 -10.56 5.74
C ILE A 72 11.94 -11.82 6.24
N CYS A 73 12.69 -12.81 6.75
CA CYS A 73 12.17 -14.15 7.03
C CYS A 73 11.49 -14.25 8.39
N ASP A 74 12.01 -13.58 9.42
CA ASP A 74 11.56 -13.78 10.80
C ASP A 74 10.68 -12.64 11.33
N ARG A 75 10.47 -11.57 10.56
CA ARG A 75 9.68 -10.41 11.02
C ARG A 75 8.60 -9.97 10.04
N ALA A 76 8.96 -9.60 8.81
CA ALA A 76 8.10 -8.79 7.96
C ALA A 76 7.17 -9.58 7.05
N LEU A 77 7.65 -10.66 6.43
CA LEU A 77 6.88 -11.40 5.44
C LEU A 77 6.16 -12.60 6.05
N PRO A 78 4.91 -12.88 5.63
CA PRO A 78 4.21 -14.10 5.99
C PRO A 78 4.72 -15.29 5.16
N THR A 79 4.62 -16.49 5.71
CA THR A 79 4.83 -17.73 4.94
C THR A 79 3.61 -18.04 4.08
N VAL A 80 3.81 -18.62 2.90
CA VAL A 80 2.71 -18.97 1.99
C VAL A 80 1.87 -20.12 2.54
N GLU A 81 2.48 -21.01 3.31
CA GLU A 81 1.86 -22.25 3.81
C GLU A 81 0.77 -22.00 4.86
N ASP A 82 1.01 -21.14 5.83
CA ASP A 82 0.03 -20.83 6.89
C ASP A 82 -0.47 -19.38 6.84
N GLY A 83 0.14 -18.54 6.00
CA GLY A 83 -0.26 -17.14 5.83
C GLY A 83 0.00 -16.26 7.04
N LEU A 84 0.91 -16.61 7.92
CA LEU A 84 1.19 -15.90 9.16
C LEU A 84 2.62 -15.37 9.23
N LYS A 85 2.79 -14.23 9.89
CA LYS A 85 4.10 -13.79 10.37
C LYS A 85 4.52 -14.58 11.60
N PRO A 86 5.82 -14.71 11.89
CA PRO A 86 6.29 -15.45 13.07
C PRO A 86 5.65 -15.00 14.39
N VAL A 87 5.52 -13.70 14.63
CA VAL A 87 4.86 -13.19 15.86
C VAL A 87 3.40 -13.62 15.96
N GLN A 88 2.66 -13.61 14.85
CA GLN A 88 1.25 -14.02 14.83
C GLN A 88 1.10 -15.51 15.12
N ARG A 89 1.98 -16.34 14.52
CA ARG A 89 2.01 -17.80 14.77
C ARG A 89 2.31 -18.10 16.23
N ARG A 90 3.29 -17.42 16.83
CA ARG A 90 3.68 -17.58 18.23
C ARG A 90 2.59 -17.14 19.20
N ILE A 91 1.89 -16.04 18.91
CA ILE A 91 0.71 -15.59 19.68
C ILE A 91 -0.38 -16.65 19.68
N LEU A 92 -0.76 -17.13 18.50
CA LEU A 92 -1.83 -18.12 18.36
C LEU A 92 -1.46 -19.45 19.02
N HIS A 93 -0.20 -19.88 18.91
CA HIS A 93 0.32 -21.06 19.59
C HIS A 93 0.27 -20.92 21.11
N ALA A 94 0.78 -19.82 21.66
CA ALA A 94 0.76 -19.54 23.09
C ALA A 94 -0.67 -19.47 23.67
N MET A 95 -1.61 -18.93 22.89
CA MET A 95 -3.03 -18.92 23.25
C MET A 95 -3.61 -20.33 23.24
N TRP A 96 -3.29 -21.14 22.24
CA TRP A 96 -3.80 -22.50 22.10
C TRP A 96 -3.31 -23.43 23.20
N GLU A 97 -2.03 -23.36 23.61
CA GLU A 97 -1.49 -24.18 24.71
C GLU A 97 -2.18 -23.94 26.04
N LYS A 98 -2.70 -22.75 26.26
CA LYS A 98 -3.39 -22.36 27.51
C LYS A 98 -4.91 -22.24 27.34
N ASP A 99 -5.44 -22.71 26.18
CA ASP A 99 -6.86 -22.55 25.87
C ASP A 99 -7.74 -23.44 26.76
N ASP A 100 -8.48 -22.80 27.63
CA ASP A 100 -9.53 -23.44 28.47
C ASP A 100 -10.94 -22.99 28.04
N GLY A 101 -11.06 -22.24 26.91
CA GLY A 101 -12.31 -21.67 26.40
C GLY A 101 -12.74 -20.38 27.05
N ARG A 102 -12.06 -19.93 28.10
CA ARG A 102 -12.37 -18.70 28.85
C ARG A 102 -11.56 -17.52 28.32
N PHE A 103 -12.01 -16.33 28.66
CA PHE A 103 -11.22 -15.12 28.41
C PHE A 103 -10.02 -15.05 29.37
N SER A 104 -8.85 -14.75 28.79
CA SER A 104 -7.60 -14.54 29.52
C SER A 104 -7.14 -13.10 29.35
N LYS A 105 -6.51 -12.51 30.37
CA LYS A 105 -5.90 -11.18 30.27
C LYS A 105 -4.87 -11.13 29.15
N VAL A 106 -4.93 -10.10 28.30
CA VAL A 106 -3.95 -9.91 27.24
C VAL A 106 -2.53 -9.85 27.80
N ALA A 107 -2.31 -9.25 28.98
CA ALA A 107 -1.01 -9.26 29.63
C ALA A 107 -0.49 -10.68 29.93
N GLY A 108 -1.38 -11.63 30.28
CA GLY A 108 -1.02 -13.04 30.48
C GLY A 108 -0.65 -13.73 29.16
N VAL A 109 -1.40 -13.43 28.08
CA VAL A 109 -1.09 -13.95 26.75
C VAL A 109 0.24 -13.41 26.24
N VAL A 110 0.51 -12.11 26.41
CA VAL A 110 1.80 -11.48 26.10
C VAL A 110 2.94 -12.19 26.82
N GLY A 111 2.83 -12.37 28.14
CA GLY A 111 3.84 -13.08 28.95
C GLY A 111 4.09 -14.52 28.47
N ASN A 112 3.03 -15.27 28.10
CA ASN A 112 3.17 -16.61 27.54
C ASN A 112 3.84 -16.58 26.16
N THR A 113 3.53 -15.59 25.32
CA THR A 113 4.13 -15.45 23.98
C THR A 113 5.62 -15.14 24.05
N MET A 114 6.09 -14.42 25.06
CA MET A 114 7.51 -14.13 25.28
C MET A 114 8.38 -15.36 25.47
N HIS A 115 7.79 -16.54 25.81
CA HIS A 115 8.52 -17.81 25.81
C HIS A 115 8.96 -18.26 24.41
N TYR A 116 8.38 -17.73 23.37
CA TYR A 116 8.62 -18.06 21.96
C TYR A 116 9.17 -16.88 21.16
N HIS A 117 8.80 -15.64 21.53
CA HIS A 117 9.11 -14.44 20.79
C HIS A 117 10.08 -13.53 21.57
N PRO A 118 11.36 -13.39 21.13
CA PRO A 118 12.39 -12.66 21.87
C PRO A 118 12.35 -11.15 21.62
N HIS A 119 11.16 -10.55 21.62
CA HIS A 119 10.96 -9.11 21.41
C HIS A 119 10.09 -8.49 22.50
N GLY A 120 10.01 -7.15 22.52
CA GLY A 120 9.30 -6.39 23.52
C GLY A 120 7.80 -6.73 23.63
N ASP A 121 7.28 -6.65 24.84
CA ASP A 121 5.88 -6.93 25.19
C ASP A 121 4.87 -6.01 24.47
N ALA A 122 5.26 -4.77 24.20
CA ALA A 122 4.45 -3.80 23.46
C ALA A 122 4.12 -4.30 22.05
N ALA A 123 5.13 -4.76 21.28
CA ALA A 123 4.94 -5.28 19.92
C ALA A 123 4.02 -6.52 19.92
N ILE A 124 4.13 -7.40 20.92
CA ILE A 124 3.25 -8.57 21.06
C ILE A 124 1.81 -8.12 21.35
N LYS A 125 1.64 -7.15 22.28
CA LYS A 125 0.32 -6.57 22.59
C LYS A 125 -0.34 -6.02 21.32
N ASP A 126 0.39 -5.21 20.54
CA ASP A 126 -0.14 -4.57 19.35
C ASP A 126 -0.51 -5.58 18.26
N ALA A 127 0.27 -6.65 18.13
CA ALA A 127 -0.07 -7.76 17.25
C ALA A 127 -1.35 -8.50 17.70
N ILE A 128 -1.55 -8.71 18.99
CA ILE A 128 -2.79 -9.30 19.55
C ILE A 128 -3.99 -8.39 19.27
N VAL A 129 -3.84 -7.08 19.52
CA VAL A 129 -4.89 -6.08 19.25
C VAL A 129 -5.27 -6.07 17.76
N THR A 130 -4.27 -6.07 16.88
CA THR A 130 -4.47 -6.11 15.43
C THR A 130 -5.22 -7.37 15.01
N LEU A 131 -4.82 -8.56 15.49
CA LEU A 131 -5.50 -9.83 15.19
C LEU A 131 -6.95 -9.86 15.73
N ALA A 132 -7.19 -9.31 16.92
CA ALA A 132 -8.52 -9.22 17.50
C ALA A 132 -9.44 -8.29 16.69
N ASN A 133 -8.92 -7.16 16.24
CA ASN A 133 -9.67 -6.19 15.40
C ASN A 133 -10.03 -6.75 14.01
N LYS A 134 -9.28 -7.75 13.50
CA LYS A 134 -9.65 -8.47 12.28
C LYS A 134 -10.79 -9.48 12.47
N ARG A 135 -11.19 -9.79 13.70
CA ARG A 135 -12.39 -10.57 14.12
C ARG A 135 -12.45 -12.04 13.68
N TYR A 136 -11.43 -12.58 13.03
CA TYR A 136 -11.42 -13.98 12.58
C TYR A 136 -10.88 -14.95 13.63
N LEU A 137 -9.74 -14.65 14.25
CA LEU A 137 -8.97 -15.61 15.04
C LEU A 137 -9.04 -15.38 16.54
N ILE A 138 -9.11 -14.13 16.95
CA ILE A 138 -9.11 -13.72 18.36
C ILE A 138 -10.40 -12.95 18.66
N GLN A 139 -11.10 -13.38 19.70
CA GLN A 139 -12.23 -12.65 20.26
C GLN A 139 -11.73 -11.81 21.42
N GLY A 140 -11.88 -10.47 21.33
CA GLY A 140 -11.56 -9.53 22.39
C GLY A 140 -12.74 -9.23 23.30
N GLN A 141 -12.45 -8.88 24.58
CA GLN A 141 -13.38 -8.33 25.55
C GLN A 141 -12.74 -7.12 26.22
N GLY A 142 -13.46 -6.00 26.23
CA GLY A 142 -12.95 -4.71 26.68
C GLY A 142 -12.61 -3.78 25.52
N ASN A 143 -11.82 -2.73 25.77
CA ASN A 143 -11.47 -1.73 24.78
C ASN A 143 -10.21 -2.14 23.97
N PHE A 144 -10.41 -2.68 22.78
CA PHE A 144 -9.35 -3.02 21.81
C PHE A 144 -9.05 -1.89 20.82
N GLY A 145 -9.37 -0.64 21.19
CA GLY A 145 -9.28 0.50 20.30
C GLY A 145 -10.46 0.59 19.34
N ASN A 146 -10.40 1.55 18.44
CA ASN A 146 -11.41 1.73 17.42
C ASN A 146 -10.73 1.96 16.05
N ILE A 147 -10.93 1.04 15.13
CA ILE A 147 -10.33 1.11 13.77
C ILE A 147 -10.88 2.25 12.93
N PHE A 148 -12.05 2.81 13.30
CA PHE A 148 -12.66 3.93 12.58
C PHE A 148 -12.12 5.27 13.06
N THR A 149 -12.02 5.46 14.39
CA THR A 149 -11.53 6.73 14.97
C THR A 149 -10.01 6.77 15.11
N GLY A 150 -9.35 5.61 15.18
CA GLY A 150 -7.92 5.50 15.44
C GLY A 150 -7.57 5.48 16.94
N ASP A 151 -8.58 5.39 17.82
CA ASP A 151 -8.34 5.30 19.26
C ASP A 151 -7.53 4.06 19.60
N GLU A 152 -6.56 4.22 20.48
CA GLU A 152 -5.70 3.13 20.95
C GLU A 152 -6.42 2.16 21.88
N ALA A 153 -5.95 0.92 21.88
CA ALA A 153 -6.43 -0.09 22.83
C ALA A 153 -6.01 0.23 24.27
N ALA A 154 -6.85 -0.13 25.22
CA ALA A 154 -6.52 -0.04 26.63
C ALA A 154 -5.27 -0.87 26.97
N ALA A 155 -4.66 -0.61 28.14
CA ALA A 155 -3.50 -1.36 28.59
C ALA A 155 -3.83 -2.87 28.73
N ALA A 156 -2.87 -3.73 28.37
CA ALA A 156 -2.99 -5.19 28.31
C ALA A 156 -3.56 -5.82 29.59
N ARG A 157 -3.39 -5.20 30.75
CA ARG A 157 -3.91 -5.67 32.05
C ARG A 157 -5.43 -5.51 32.22
N TYR A 158 -6.08 -4.67 31.39
CA TYR A 158 -7.52 -4.40 31.49
C TYR A 158 -8.34 -5.19 30.48
N ILE A 159 -7.78 -5.48 29.30
CA ILE A 159 -8.46 -6.18 28.22
C ILE A 159 -8.21 -7.68 28.27
N GLU A 160 -9.14 -8.45 27.72
CA GLU A 160 -9.10 -9.90 27.72
C GLU A 160 -9.35 -10.43 26.31
N CYS A 161 -8.79 -11.60 26.02
CA CYS A 161 -8.97 -12.25 24.73
C CYS A 161 -9.04 -13.78 24.87
N ARG A 162 -9.60 -14.43 23.84
CA ARG A 162 -9.60 -15.88 23.66
C ARG A 162 -9.60 -16.23 22.18
N LEU A 163 -9.26 -17.45 21.85
CA LEU A 163 -9.39 -17.96 20.48
C LEU A 163 -10.87 -18.07 20.09
N THR A 164 -11.18 -17.73 18.85
CA THR A 164 -12.49 -17.98 18.27
C THR A 164 -12.70 -19.47 18.02
N LYS A 165 -13.94 -19.88 17.75
CA LYS A 165 -14.24 -21.26 17.34
C LYS A 165 -13.50 -21.60 16.03
N LEU A 166 -13.47 -20.68 15.06
CA LEU A 166 -12.77 -20.86 13.80
C LEU A 166 -11.26 -21.14 14.02
N ALA A 167 -10.60 -20.34 14.85
CA ALA A 167 -9.19 -20.54 15.14
C ALA A 167 -8.93 -21.87 15.86
N ARG A 168 -9.72 -22.18 16.88
CA ARG A 168 -9.54 -23.37 17.72
C ARG A 168 -9.69 -24.66 16.96
N GLU A 169 -10.68 -24.76 16.07
CA GLU A 169 -11.02 -25.99 15.36
C GLU A 169 -10.22 -26.19 14.06
N TYR A 170 -9.75 -25.09 13.42
CA TYR A 170 -9.24 -25.19 12.06
C TYR A 170 -7.80 -24.72 11.85
N LEU A 171 -7.12 -24.26 12.92
CA LEU A 171 -5.71 -23.82 12.82
C LEU A 171 -4.73 -24.80 13.45
N PHE A 172 -5.18 -25.67 14.34
CA PHE A 172 -4.29 -26.52 15.13
C PHE A 172 -4.56 -28.00 14.90
N SER A 173 -3.50 -28.74 14.67
CA SER A 173 -3.50 -30.21 14.60
C SER A 173 -2.15 -30.72 15.13
N PRO A 174 -2.00 -30.90 16.45
CA PRO A 174 -0.71 -31.20 17.08
C PRO A 174 -0.01 -32.44 16.54
N LYS A 175 -0.80 -33.43 16.05
CA LYS A 175 -0.28 -34.71 15.59
C LYS A 175 0.44 -34.59 14.21
N VAL A 176 0.14 -33.56 13.43
CA VAL A 176 0.75 -33.30 12.11
C VAL A 176 1.60 -32.05 12.08
N THR A 177 1.67 -31.31 13.19
CA THR A 177 2.48 -30.10 13.32
C THR A 177 3.91 -30.48 13.65
N GLU A 178 4.86 -29.93 12.89
CA GLU A 178 6.27 -30.00 13.19
C GLU A 178 6.64 -28.94 14.22
N TYR A 179 7.41 -29.33 15.24
CA TYR A 179 7.84 -28.45 16.32
C TYR A 179 9.36 -28.37 16.37
N VAL A 180 9.86 -27.16 16.62
CA VAL A 180 11.29 -26.88 16.85
C VAL A 180 11.48 -26.28 18.24
N PRO A 181 12.69 -26.35 18.83
CA PRO A 181 12.97 -25.64 20.07
C PRO A 181 12.79 -24.14 19.92
N SER A 182 12.21 -23.47 20.93
CA SER A 182 12.14 -22.02 21.03
C SER A 182 13.56 -21.40 21.09
N TYR A 183 13.68 -20.09 20.91
CA TYR A 183 14.95 -19.36 20.89
C TYR A 183 15.84 -19.62 22.13
N ASP A 184 15.24 -19.94 23.28
CA ASP A 184 15.92 -20.28 24.54
C ASP A 184 16.08 -21.79 24.77
N GLY A 185 15.54 -22.62 23.87
CA GLY A 185 15.57 -24.09 23.95
C GLY A 185 14.69 -24.71 25.03
N ARG A 186 13.91 -23.92 25.79
CA ARG A 186 13.10 -24.42 26.92
C ARG A 186 11.73 -24.92 26.49
N ASN A 187 11.18 -24.37 25.43
CA ASN A 187 9.85 -24.69 24.92
C ASN A 187 9.95 -25.20 23.48
N LYS A 188 8.86 -25.64 22.92
CA LYS A 188 8.74 -26.04 21.52
C LYS A 188 7.71 -25.16 20.82
N GLU A 189 8.11 -24.57 19.71
CA GLU A 189 7.22 -23.76 18.87
C GLU A 189 6.93 -24.45 17.53
N PRO A 190 5.75 -24.24 16.94
CA PRO A 190 5.42 -24.81 15.63
C PRO A 190 6.21 -24.11 14.53
N VAL A 191 6.78 -24.88 13.60
CA VAL A 191 7.38 -24.34 12.37
C VAL A 191 6.30 -23.63 11.54
N LEU A 192 5.18 -24.31 11.34
CA LEU A 192 4.00 -23.83 10.61
C LEU A 192 2.74 -24.33 11.30
N LEU A 193 1.66 -23.57 11.23
CA LEU A 193 0.35 -24.07 11.63
C LEU A 193 -0.34 -24.76 10.44
N PRO A 194 -0.99 -25.92 10.65
CA PRO A 194 -1.77 -26.59 9.61
C PRO A 194 -3.12 -25.89 9.40
N SER A 195 -3.06 -24.66 8.91
CA SER A 195 -4.24 -23.84 8.68
C SER A 195 -5.12 -24.44 7.58
N LYS A 196 -6.41 -24.63 7.86
CA LYS A 196 -7.41 -25.12 6.91
C LYS A 196 -8.18 -24.00 6.21
N VAL A 197 -7.71 -22.74 6.36
CA VAL A 197 -8.30 -21.54 5.76
C VAL A 197 -7.18 -20.60 5.24
N PRO A 198 -7.39 -19.83 4.17
CA PRO A 198 -6.37 -18.99 3.53
C PRO A 198 -6.13 -17.68 4.30
N LEU A 199 -5.42 -17.77 5.45
CA LEU A 199 -5.30 -16.70 6.42
C LEU A 199 -4.72 -15.41 5.87
N SER A 200 -3.68 -15.44 5.05
CA SER A 200 -3.06 -14.23 4.52
C SER A 200 -4.03 -13.36 3.73
N LEU A 201 -4.87 -14.00 2.91
CA LEU A 201 -5.89 -13.31 2.11
C LEU A 201 -7.10 -12.89 2.95
N MET A 202 -7.45 -13.65 3.99
CA MET A 202 -8.53 -13.28 4.92
C MET A 202 -8.15 -12.08 5.78
N LEU A 203 -6.94 -12.11 6.35
CA LEU A 203 -6.49 -11.11 7.31
C LEU A 203 -5.99 -9.82 6.62
N GLY A 204 -5.43 -9.93 5.42
CA GLY A 204 -4.61 -8.89 4.85
C GLY A 204 -3.33 -8.67 5.67
N ILE A 205 -2.23 -8.41 5.04
CA ILE A 205 -0.92 -8.30 5.70
C ILE A 205 -0.11 -7.19 5.05
N ASP A 206 0.32 -6.25 5.87
CA ASP A 206 1.33 -5.26 5.50
C ASP A 206 2.66 -5.63 6.15
N GLY A 207 3.74 -5.52 5.40
CA GLY A 207 5.07 -5.82 5.91
C GLY A 207 6.14 -5.03 5.17
N ILE A 208 7.03 -4.42 5.94
CA ILE A 208 8.18 -3.68 5.40
C ILE A 208 9.43 -4.37 5.90
N ALA A 209 10.30 -4.75 4.98
CA ALA A 209 11.60 -5.34 5.23
C ALA A 209 12.70 -4.57 4.51
N VAL A 210 13.94 -4.98 4.68
CA VAL A 210 15.05 -4.36 3.97
C VAL A 210 14.97 -4.68 2.47
N GLY A 211 14.71 -3.66 1.66
CA GLY A 211 14.61 -3.78 0.20
C GLY A 211 13.37 -4.49 -0.34
N LEU A 212 12.46 -4.92 0.53
CA LEU A 212 11.23 -5.63 0.15
C LEU A 212 10.04 -5.16 1.00
N SER A 213 8.87 -5.09 0.38
CA SER A 213 7.62 -4.86 1.08
C SER A 213 6.52 -5.76 0.57
N THR A 214 5.55 -6.05 1.41
CA THR A 214 4.32 -6.75 1.04
C THR A 214 3.12 -5.96 1.51
N ALA A 215 2.09 -5.89 0.65
CA ALA A 215 0.80 -5.29 0.96
C ALA A 215 -0.30 -6.21 0.40
N ILE A 216 -0.72 -7.18 1.22
CA ILE A 216 -1.79 -8.13 0.91
C ILE A 216 -3.09 -7.54 1.44
N LEU A 217 -4.01 -7.19 0.55
CA LEU A 217 -5.31 -6.65 0.95
C LEU A 217 -6.23 -7.78 1.43
N PRO A 218 -7.10 -7.51 2.44
CA PRO A 218 -8.05 -8.51 2.93
C PRO A 218 -9.16 -8.78 1.90
N HIS A 219 -9.62 -10.04 1.85
CA HIS A 219 -10.71 -10.49 0.98
C HIS A 219 -11.83 -11.10 1.79
N ASN A 220 -13.01 -11.18 1.20
CA ASN A 220 -14.18 -11.75 1.85
C ASN A 220 -14.02 -13.27 2.09
N PHE A 221 -14.31 -13.69 3.31
CA PHE A 221 -14.17 -15.09 3.73
C PHE A 221 -14.97 -16.06 2.86
N ALA A 222 -16.23 -15.75 2.58
CA ALA A 222 -17.10 -16.64 1.82
C ALA A 222 -16.62 -16.78 0.36
N GLU A 223 -16.24 -15.65 -0.27
CA GLU A 223 -15.73 -15.63 -1.65
C GLU A 223 -14.41 -16.39 -1.79
N LEU A 224 -13.50 -16.29 -0.79
CA LEU A 224 -12.27 -17.08 -0.77
C LEU A 224 -12.56 -18.58 -0.75
N LEU A 225 -13.48 -19.05 0.12
CA LEU A 225 -13.84 -20.47 0.17
C LEU A 225 -14.55 -20.95 -1.10
N GLU A 226 -15.40 -20.12 -1.70
CA GLU A 226 -16.05 -20.43 -2.99
C GLU A 226 -15.02 -20.55 -4.12
N ALA A 227 -14.02 -19.69 -4.14
CA ALA A 227 -12.92 -19.75 -5.10
C ALA A 227 -12.08 -21.02 -4.92
N GLU A 228 -11.75 -21.40 -3.69
CA GLU A 228 -11.05 -22.67 -3.41
C GLU A 228 -11.86 -23.89 -3.83
N ILE A 229 -13.17 -23.89 -3.56
CA ILE A 229 -14.09 -24.95 -4.03
C ILE A 229 -14.04 -25.05 -5.56
N ALA A 230 -14.03 -23.91 -6.27
CA ALA A 230 -13.93 -23.90 -7.73
C ALA A 230 -12.59 -24.52 -8.20
N ILE A 231 -11.47 -24.13 -7.55
CA ILE A 231 -10.13 -24.67 -7.85
C ILE A 231 -10.09 -26.20 -7.63
N LEU A 232 -10.59 -26.70 -6.50
CA LEU A 232 -10.64 -28.13 -6.19
C LEU A 232 -11.51 -28.93 -7.17
N GLN A 233 -12.54 -28.27 -7.74
CA GLN A 233 -13.39 -28.84 -8.79
C GLN A 233 -12.79 -28.69 -10.20
N LYS A 234 -11.56 -28.19 -10.32
CA LYS A 234 -10.87 -27.91 -11.60
C LYS A 234 -11.63 -26.90 -12.48
N LYS A 235 -12.39 -26.01 -11.87
CA LYS A 235 -13.05 -24.88 -12.54
C LYS A 235 -12.12 -23.66 -12.57
N PRO A 236 -12.36 -22.69 -13.45
CA PRO A 236 -11.64 -21.42 -13.41
C PRO A 236 -11.81 -20.75 -12.04
N CYS A 237 -10.73 -20.21 -11.50
CA CYS A 237 -10.79 -19.40 -10.30
C CYS A 237 -11.60 -18.13 -10.60
N PRO A 238 -12.62 -17.80 -9.81
CA PRO A 238 -13.32 -16.53 -9.97
C PRO A 238 -12.39 -15.36 -9.68
N THR A 239 -12.62 -14.22 -10.32
CA THR A 239 -11.90 -12.99 -10.02
C THR A 239 -12.30 -12.50 -8.63
N LEU A 240 -11.34 -12.43 -7.74
CA LEU A 240 -11.52 -11.91 -6.38
C LEU A 240 -11.02 -10.47 -6.27
N VAL A 241 -11.74 -9.70 -5.49
CA VAL A 241 -11.38 -8.31 -5.17
C VAL A 241 -11.44 -8.11 -3.66
N PRO A 242 -10.67 -7.17 -3.10
CA PRO A 242 -10.63 -6.93 -1.67
C PRO A 242 -12.00 -6.66 -1.05
N ASP A 243 -12.09 -6.90 0.26
CA ASP A 243 -13.25 -6.55 1.08
C ASP A 243 -12.74 -5.97 2.41
N PHE A 244 -13.19 -4.76 2.75
CA PHE A 244 -12.69 -4.01 3.88
C PHE A 244 -13.71 -3.94 5.00
N ILE A 245 -13.28 -4.16 6.24
CA ILE A 245 -14.11 -4.03 7.43
C ILE A 245 -14.68 -2.62 7.61
N THR A 246 -14.05 -1.62 7.00
CA THR A 246 -14.52 -0.22 7.00
C THR A 246 -15.63 0.03 5.99
N GLY A 247 -15.93 -0.92 5.10
CA GLY A 247 -16.89 -0.75 4.01
C GLY A 247 -16.38 0.23 2.94
N GLY A 248 -17.28 1.06 2.43
CA GLY A 248 -17.00 2.03 1.36
C GLY A 248 -17.26 1.49 -0.04
N ILE A 249 -16.92 2.27 -1.04
CA ILE A 249 -17.08 1.94 -2.46
C ILE A 249 -15.69 1.75 -3.05
N MET A 250 -15.50 0.70 -3.84
CA MET A 250 -14.20 0.36 -4.40
C MET A 250 -14.25 0.20 -5.92
N ASP A 251 -13.28 0.81 -6.61
CA ASP A 251 -12.94 0.51 -7.99
C ASP A 251 -11.69 -0.37 -8.00
N ALA A 252 -11.86 -1.62 -8.44
CA ALA A 252 -10.80 -2.63 -8.50
C ALA A 252 -10.35 -2.93 -9.94
N SER A 253 -10.62 -2.05 -10.90
CA SER A 253 -10.28 -2.27 -12.32
C SER A 253 -8.78 -2.45 -12.57
N GLU A 254 -7.92 -1.85 -11.73
CA GLU A 254 -6.46 -1.94 -11.79
C GLU A 254 -5.88 -2.93 -10.77
N TYR A 255 -6.68 -3.78 -10.13
CA TYR A 255 -6.21 -4.65 -9.04
C TYR A 255 -5.24 -5.74 -9.49
N ASN A 256 -5.32 -6.20 -10.72
CA ASN A 256 -4.40 -7.17 -11.36
C ASN A 256 -4.14 -8.42 -10.50
N ASP A 257 -5.20 -9.06 -10.01
CA ASP A 257 -5.12 -10.28 -9.18
C ASP A 257 -4.17 -10.14 -7.97
N GLY A 258 -4.16 -8.94 -7.33
CA GLY A 258 -3.37 -8.68 -6.13
C GLY A 258 -2.07 -7.90 -6.32
N ASN A 259 -1.62 -7.70 -7.55
CA ASN A 259 -0.39 -6.97 -7.86
C ASN A 259 -0.69 -5.74 -8.73
N GLY A 260 -1.43 -4.80 -8.16
CA GLY A 260 -1.87 -3.60 -8.84
C GLY A 260 -2.33 -2.54 -7.84
N SER A 261 -3.36 -1.80 -8.21
CA SER A 261 -3.91 -0.76 -7.35
C SER A 261 -5.44 -0.76 -7.37
N ILE A 262 -6.02 -0.23 -6.31
CA ILE A 262 -7.46 -0.01 -6.18
C ILE A 262 -7.71 1.44 -5.76
N ARG A 263 -8.89 1.95 -6.06
CA ARG A 263 -9.37 3.21 -5.49
C ARG A 263 -10.54 2.92 -4.56
N VAL A 264 -10.51 3.48 -3.35
CA VAL A 264 -11.57 3.32 -2.35
C VAL A 264 -12.13 4.67 -1.99
N ARG A 265 -13.45 4.79 -1.99
CA ARG A 265 -14.21 5.98 -1.62
C ARG A 265 -15.00 5.78 -0.34
N ALA A 266 -15.12 6.85 0.43
CA ALA A 266 -16.08 6.93 1.51
C ALA A 266 -17.52 6.96 0.96
N ASN A 267 -18.49 6.37 1.67
CA ASN A 267 -19.89 6.56 1.35
C ASN A 267 -20.31 7.94 1.83
N ILE A 268 -20.80 8.76 0.90
CA ILE A 268 -21.30 10.13 1.17
C ILE A 268 -22.74 10.21 0.72
N GLU A 269 -23.64 10.39 1.66
CA GLU A 269 -25.08 10.36 1.45
C GLU A 269 -25.71 11.72 1.74
N GLN A 270 -26.82 12.02 1.06
CA GLN A 270 -27.69 13.12 1.39
C GLN A 270 -29.02 12.55 1.90
N ARG A 271 -29.41 12.88 3.14
CA ARG A 271 -30.67 12.40 3.73
C ARG A 271 -31.84 13.20 3.22
N GLU A 272 -33.02 12.56 3.08
CA GLU A 272 -34.26 13.22 2.66
C GLU A 272 -34.63 14.35 3.63
N GLY A 273 -34.90 15.52 3.09
CA GLY A 273 -35.23 16.72 3.88
C GLY A 273 -34.05 17.60 4.27
N GLU A 274 -32.81 17.10 4.19
CA GLU A 274 -31.59 17.82 4.61
C GLU A 274 -30.77 18.33 3.41
N LYS A 275 -31.33 19.29 2.65
CA LYS A 275 -30.71 19.79 1.41
C LYS A 275 -29.33 20.43 1.59
N ASN A 276 -29.02 20.90 2.78
CA ASN A 276 -27.74 21.60 3.07
C ASN A 276 -26.76 20.76 3.89
N LYS A 277 -26.97 19.44 3.98
CA LYS A 277 -26.08 18.55 4.71
C LYS A 277 -25.69 17.35 3.88
N LEU A 278 -24.47 16.86 4.10
CA LEU A 278 -23.97 15.57 3.62
C LEU A 278 -23.52 14.75 4.83
N PHE A 279 -23.68 13.44 4.74
CA PHE A 279 -23.28 12.50 5.77
C PHE A 279 -22.29 11.52 5.21
N ILE A 280 -21.13 11.39 5.88
CA ILE A 280 -20.16 10.35 5.57
C ILE A 280 -20.44 9.17 6.50
N THR A 281 -20.75 8.00 5.93
CA THR A 281 -21.16 6.80 6.65
C THR A 281 -20.11 5.69 6.64
N SER A 282 -19.01 5.87 5.90
CA SER A 282 -17.84 4.98 5.90
C SER A 282 -16.57 5.78 5.66
N VAL A 283 -15.42 5.23 6.08
CA VAL A 283 -14.09 5.78 5.77
C VAL A 283 -13.34 4.85 4.84
N PRO A 284 -12.51 5.37 3.92
CA PRO A 284 -11.64 4.54 3.10
C PRO A 284 -10.69 3.70 3.97
N TYR A 285 -10.35 2.52 3.51
CA TYR A 285 -9.43 1.62 4.22
C TYR A 285 -8.11 2.30 4.56
N GLY A 286 -7.72 2.21 5.85
CA GLY A 286 -6.50 2.83 6.38
C GLY A 286 -6.59 4.34 6.63
N VAL A 287 -7.81 4.91 6.60
CA VAL A 287 -8.07 6.31 7.00
C VAL A 287 -8.94 6.30 8.27
N THR A 288 -8.57 7.12 9.26
CA THR A 288 -9.39 7.33 10.46
C THR A 288 -10.32 8.54 10.27
N THR A 289 -11.40 8.61 11.06
CA THR A 289 -12.33 9.74 11.00
C THR A 289 -11.64 11.06 11.34
N ASP A 290 -10.67 11.06 12.25
CA ASP A 290 -9.93 12.26 12.63
C ASP A 290 -9.04 12.75 11.48
N ARG A 291 -8.29 11.84 10.86
CA ARG A 291 -7.48 12.16 9.68
C ARG A 291 -8.34 12.63 8.50
N LEU A 292 -9.52 12.03 8.32
CA LEU A 292 -10.47 12.46 7.30
C LEU A 292 -10.98 13.87 7.58
N ALA A 293 -11.39 14.16 8.83
CA ALA A 293 -11.84 15.48 9.24
C ALA A 293 -10.74 16.54 9.06
N GLU A 294 -9.50 16.26 9.46
CA GLU A 294 -8.34 17.14 9.23
C GLU A 294 -8.11 17.43 7.75
N SER A 295 -8.25 16.42 6.88
CA SER A 295 -8.10 16.60 5.43
C SER A 295 -9.17 17.51 4.86
N ILE A 296 -10.43 17.37 5.34
CA ILE A 296 -11.55 18.22 4.93
C ILE A 296 -11.35 19.65 5.45
N GLU A 297 -10.94 19.84 6.71
CA GLU A 297 -10.63 21.16 7.24
C GLU A 297 -9.51 21.88 6.46
N LYS A 298 -8.47 21.14 6.08
CA LYS A 298 -7.39 21.67 5.22
C LYS A 298 -7.94 22.15 3.88
N ALA A 299 -8.85 21.38 3.28
CA ALA A 299 -9.49 21.75 2.02
C ALA A 299 -10.44 22.97 2.18
N ILE A 300 -11.11 23.13 3.32
CA ILE A 300 -11.91 24.32 3.64
C ILE A 300 -11.00 25.55 3.78
N LYS A 301 -9.91 25.45 4.57
CA LYS A 301 -8.94 26.53 4.80
C LYS A 301 -8.31 27.00 3.46
N THR A 302 -8.10 26.10 2.51
CA THR A 302 -7.62 26.44 1.16
C THR A 302 -8.73 26.87 0.19
N LYS A 303 -9.95 27.09 0.67
CA LYS A 303 -11.15 27.52 -0.11
C LYS A 303 -11.52 26.58 -1.27
N LYS A 304 -11.13 25.30 -1.19
CA LYS A 304 -11.49 24.28 -2.19
C LYS A 304 -12.90 23.73 -2.00
N LEU A 305 -13.43 23.79 -0.76
CA LEU A 305 -14.73 23.25 -0.38
C LEU A 305 -15.63 24.34 0.23
N PRO A 306 -16.87 24.53 -0.26
CA PRO A 306 -17.84 25.46 0.30
C PRO A 306 -18.58 24.81 1.49
N ILE A 307 -17.86 24.42 2.52
CA ILE A 307 -18.37 23.80 3.75
C ILE A 307 -18.30 24.81 4.89
N ARG A 308 -19.35 24.86 5.72
CA ARG A 308 -19.46 25.76 6.86
C ARG A 308 -18.94 25.12 8.15
N HIS A 309 -19.30 23.85 8.39
CA HIS A 309 -18.97 23.13 9.62
C HIS A 309 -18.93 21.63 9.40
N ILE A 310 -18.17 20.93 10.24
CA ILE A 310 -18.04 19.46 10.26
C ILE A 310 -18.23 19.01 11.70
N ASP A 311 -19.12 18.04 11.91
CA ASP A 311 -19.37 17.42 13.20
C ASP A 311 -19.14 15.91 13.09
N ASN A 312 -18.28 15.36 13.96
CA ASN A 312 -17.98 13.93 14.01
C ASN A 312 -18.80 13.27 15.11
N PHE A 313 -19.79 12.46 14.74
CA PHE A 313 -20.65 11.69 15.64
C PHE A 313 -20.30 10.20 15.65
N THR A 314 -19.12 9.83 15.13
CA THR A 314 -18.69 8.45 15.03
C THR A 314 -18.60 7.77 16.40
N ALA A 315 -19.28 6.62 16.53
CA ALA A 315 -19.23 5.74 17.68
C ALA A 315 -18.97 4.29 17.22
N GLU A 316 -19.98 3.42 17.21
CA GLU A 316 -19.91 2.07 16.64
C GLU A 316 -19.95 2.08 15.11
N LYS A 317 -20.55 3.11 14.53
CA LYS A 317 -20.62 3.33 13.09
C LYS A 317 -20.05 4.71 12.77
N VAL A 318 -19.48 4.83 11.60
CA VAL A 318 -18.99 6.10 11.09
C VAL A 318 -20.18 7.02 10.80
N GLU A 319 -20.16 8.21 11.37
CA GLU A 319 -21.15 9.26 11.09
C GLU A 319 -20.48 10.64 11.22
N ILE A 320 -20.14 11.25 10.08
CA ILE A 320 -19.60 12.60 10.02
C ILE A 320 -20.61 13.46 9.26
N GLU A 321 -21.16 14.47 9.94
CA GLU A 321 -22.06 15.44 9.35
C GLU A 321 -21.27 16.62 8.75
N ILE A 322 -21.58 16.97 7.52
CA ILE A 322 -20.99 18.10 6.80
C ILE A 322 -22.07 19.11 6.48
N SER A 323 -22.02 20.29 7.09
CA SER A 323 -22.92 21.41 6.84
C SER A 323 -22.42 22.27 5.69
N LEU A 324 -23.19 22.34 4.59
CA LEU A 324 -22.85 23.08 3.38
C LEU A 324 -23.13 24.57 3.52
N THR A 325 -22.40 25.38 2.77
CA THR A 325 -22.74 26.81 2.60
C THR A 325 -24.06 26.95 1.84
N PRO A 326 -25.00 27.84 2.26
CA PRO A 326 -26.24 28.02 1.58
C PRO A 326 -26.08 28.31 0.08
N GLY A 327 -26.84 27.61 -0.75
CA GLY A 327 -26.73 27.73 -2.23
C GLY A 327 -25.68 26.87 -2.91
N SER A 328 -24.93 26.05 -2.15
CA SER A 328 -23.99 25.08 -2.72
C SER A 328 -24.73 23.88 -3.31
N ASP A 329 -24.24 23.38 -4.42
CA ASP A 329 -24.68 22.13 -5.03
C ASP A 329 -24.04 20.93 -4.30
N ALA A 330 -24.87 20.10 -3.65
CA ALA A 330 -24.44 18.94 -2.87
C ALA A 330 -23.66 17.93 -3.72
N GLU A 331 -24.06 17.70 -4.99
CA GLU A 331 -23.37 16.79 -5.89
C GLU A 331 -21.97 17.30 -6.28
N LYS A 332 -21.87 18.61 -6.52
CA LYS A 332 -20.59 19.25 -6.79
C LYS A 332 -19.66 19.17 -5.60
N VAL A 333 -20.19 19.39 -4.38
CA VAL A 333 -19.40 19.28 -3.13
C VAL A 333 -18.98 17.84 -2.88
N ARG A 334 -19.86 16.85 -3.12
CA ARG A 334 -19.51 15.41 -3.00
C ARG A 334 -18.32 15.04 -3.91
N LYS A 335 -18.35 15.46 -5.18
CA LYS A 335 -17.25 15.28 -6.10
C LYS A 335 -15.98 15.99 -5.64
N SER A 336 -16.09 17.18 -5.09
CA SER A 336 -14.96 17.94 -4.56
C SER A 336 -14.36 17.31 -3.31
N LEU A 337 -15.16 16.65 -2.46
CA LEU A 337 -14.68 15.87 -1.32
C LEU A 337 -13.79 14.70 -1.79
N TYR A 338 -14.20 13.97 -2.81
CA TYR A 338 -13.37 12.91 -3.38
C TYR A 338 -12.08 13.42 -4.03
N ALA A 339 -12.12 14.58 -4.70
CA ALA A 339 -10.95 15.13 -5.39
C ALA A 339 -9.90 15.75 -4.45
N PHE A 340 -10.32 16.35 -3.32
CA PHE A 340 -9.42 17.19 -2.51
C PHE A 340 -9.20 16.71 -1.10
N THR A 341 -9.76 15.57 -0.71
CA THR A 341 -9.67 15.05 0.66
C THR A 341 -9.40 13.55 0.67
N GLU A 342 -9.12 13.00 1.85
CA GLU A 342 -8.98 11.56 2.07
C GLU A 342 -10.31 10.77 1.91
N CYS A 343 -11.39 11.40 1.39
CA CYS A 343 -12.62 10.68 1.02
C CYS A 343 -12.44 9.70 -0.16
N GLU A 344 -11.43 9.90 -1.00
CA GLU A 344 -10.95 8.94 -1.98
C GLU A 344 -9.46 8.65 -1.73
N ARG A 345 -9.09 7.38 -1.79
CA ARG A 345 -7.70 6.96 -1.62
C ARG A 345 -7.33 5.89 -2.65
N LYS A 346 -6.18 6.06 -3.28
CA LYS A 346 -5.53 5.01 -4.08
C LYS A 346 -4.67 4.13 -3.17
N ILE A 347 -4.85 2.81 -3.25
CA ILE A 347 -4.12 1.83 -2.45
C ILE A 347 -3.43 0.86 -3.41
N SER A 348 -2.12 0.75 -3.29
CA SER A 348 -1.33 -0.22 -4.05
C SER A 348 -1.27 -1.55 -3.30
N SER A 349 -1.39 -2.65 -4.03
CA SER A 349 -1.26 -4.00 -3.53
C SER A 349 -0.10 -4.70 -4.22
N ARG A 350 0.69 -5.43 -3.44
CA ARG A 350 1.77 -6.29 -3.92
C ARG A 350 1.92 -7.46 -2.98
N ILE A 351 1.77 -8.67 -3.51
CA ILE A 351 1.79 -9.89 -2.71
C ILE A 351 3.19 -10.49 -2.76
N VAL A 352 3.96 -10.28 -1.69
CA VAL A 352 5.27 -10.93 -1.50
C VAL A 352 5.19 -11.78 -0.24
N VAL A 353 5.47 -13.07 -0.37
CA VAL A 353 5.42 -14.07 0.70
C VAL A 353 6.67 -14.91 0.72
N LEU A 354 6.90 -15.62 1.83
CA LEU A 354 7.99 -16.60 1.93
C LEU A 354 7.49 -17.96 1.45
N ARG A 355 8.24 -18.58 0.55
CA ARG A 355 8.14 -19.98 0.16
C ARG A 355 9.52 -20.61 0.28
N ASP A 356 9.65 -21.67 1.06
CA ASP A 356 10.93 -22.32 1.34
C ASP A 356 12.01 -21.32 1.81
N ASN A 357 11.63 -20.42 2.73
CA ASN A 357 12.45 -19.32 3.24
C ASN A 357 12.99 -18.34 2.18
N ARG A 358 12.34 -18.24 1.02
CA ARG A 358 12.69 -17.30 -0.05
C ARG A 358 11.50 -16.39 -0.35
N PRO A 359 11.72 -15.08 -0.50
CA PRO A 359 10.65 -14.19 -0.91
C PRO A 359 10.26 -14.45 -2.38
N VAL A 360 8.96 -14.62 -2.61
CA VAL A 360 8.37 -14.82 -3.93
C VAL A 360 7.17 -13.89 -4.09
N GLU A 361 6.99 -13.35 -5.28
CA GLU A 361 5.81 -12.58 -5.63
C GLU A 361 4.76 -13.52 -6.23
N LEU A 362 3.54 -13.47 -5.72
CA LEU A 362 2.43 -14.32 -6.14
C LEU A 362 1.18 -13.48 -6.40
N SER A 363 0.25 -14.01 -7.18
CA SER A 363 -1.10 -13.45 -7.31
C SER A 363 -2.06 -14.07 -6.29
N VAL A 364 -3.26 -13.46 -6.12
CA VAL A 364 -4.34 -14.01 -5.27
C VAL A 364 -4.71 -15.42 -5.74
N SER A 365 -4.87 -15.62 -7.04
CA SER A 365 -5.21 -16.92 -7.63
C SER A 365 -4.14 -17.98 -7.39
N GLU A 366 -2.85 -17.61 -7.40
CA GLU A 366 -1.75 -18.52 -7.10
C GLU A 366 -1.68 -18.87 -5.62
N MET A 367 -1.92 -17.89 -4.74
CA MET A 367 -2.03 -18.11 -3.29
C MET A 367 -3.14 -19.12 -2.97
N LEU A 368 -4.32 -18.98 -3.57
CA LEU A 368 -5.45 -19.89 -3.36
C LEU A 368 -5.19 -21.28 -3.92
N LYS A 369 -4.55 -21.40 -5.08
CA LYS A 369 -4.15 -22.71 -5.63
C LYS A 369 -3.18 -23.41 -4.68
N HIS A 370 -2.20 -22.68 -4.17
CA HIS A 370 -1.26 -23.23 -3.19
C HIS A 370 -1.96 -23.67 -1.91
N HIS A 371 -2.86 -22.85 -1.36
CA HIS A 371 -3.62 -23.19 -0.16
C HIS A 371 -4.55 -24.39 -0.39
N ALA A 372 -5.24 -24.47 -1.51
CA ALA A 372 -6.10 -25.61 -1.87
C ALA A 372 -5.31 -26.93 -1.99
N GLN A 373 -4.06 -26.88 -2.47
CA GLN A 373 -3.16 -28.03 -2.46
C GLN A 373 -2.72 -28.35 -1.03
N ARG A 374 -2.29 -27.35 -0.27
CA ARG A 374 -1.85 -27.52 1.12
C ARG A 374 -2.96 -28.12 2.01
N LEU A 375 -4.20 -27.69 1.79
CA LEU A 375 -5.36 -28.24 2.52
C LEU A 375 -5.50 -29.77 2.30
N GLN A 376 -5.28 -30.27 1.07
CA GLN A 376 -5.30 -31.69 0.79
C GLN A 376 -4.12 -32.42 1.46
N GLU A 377 -2.93 -31.82 1.48
CA GLU A 377 -1.76 -32.36 2.18
C GLU A 377 -1.99 -32.47 3.69
N ILE A 378 -2.62 -31.46 4.30
CA ILE A 378 -2.97 -31.48 5.74
C ILE A 378 -3.95 -32.63 6.02
N PHE A 379 -5.02 -32.78 5.21
CA PHE A 379 -5.96 -33.89 5.40
C PHE A 379 -5.30 -35.24 5.19
N ALA A 380 -4.45 -35.39 4.16
CA ALA A 380 -3.73 -36.62 3.95
C ALA A 380 -2.84 -36.97 5.15
N ALA A 381 -2.14 -36.00 5.72
CA ALA A 381 -1.32 -36.21 6.90
C ALA A 381 -2.19 -36.61 8.14
N GLU A 382 -3.30 -35.92 8.39
CA GLU A 382 -4.23 -36.24 9.47
C GLU A 382 -4.82 -37.65 9.31
N PHE A 383 -5.24 -38.04 8.13
CA PHE A 383 -5.77 -39.36 7.82
C PHE A 383 -4.72 -40.46 8.00
N ASN A 384 -3.50 -40.25 7.53
CA ASN A 384 -2.43 -41.23 7.72
C ASN A 384 -2.10 -41.45 9.20
N VAL A 385 -2.05 -40.37 10.02
CA VAL A 385 -1.89 -40.49 11.46
C VAL A 385 -3.04 -41.27 12.06
N ARG A 386 -4.31 -40.99 11.67
CA ARG A 386 -5.47 -41.68 12.18
C ARG A 386 -5.50 -43.15 11.77
N LEU A 387 -5.12 -43.51 10.55
CA LEU A 387 -4.97 -44.89 10.09
C LEU A 387 -3.95 -45.66 10.95
N GLY A 388 -2.80 -45.02 11.23
CA GLY A 388 -1.83 -45.60 12.17
C GLY A 388 -2.38 -45.87 13.55
N GLU A 389 -3.17 -44.94 14.10
CA GLU A 389 -3.85 -45.10 15.41
C GLU A 389 -4.89 -46.23 15.35
N ILE A 390 -5.70 -46.30 14.29
CA ILE A 390 -6.69 -47.38 14.09
C ILE A 390 -5.99 -48.72 14.04
N ALA A 391 -4.91 -48.83 13.22
CA ALA A 391 -4.14 -50.06 13.09
C ALA A 391 -3.59 -50.52 14.44
N GLN A 392 -2.98 -49.62 15.25
CA GLN A 392 -2.48 -49.94 16.58
C GLN A 392 -3.61 -50.33 17.52
N LEU A 393 -4.77 -49.65 17.45
CA LEU A 393 -5.91 -49.98 18.32
C LEU A 393 -6.53 -51.34 17.94
N MET A 394 -6.66 -51.63 16.65
CA MET A 394 -7.15 -52.94 16.18
C MET A 394 -6.20 -54.07 16.59
N HIS A 395 -4.90 -53.86 16.40
CA HIS A 395 -3.88 -54.81 16.84
C HIS A 395 -3.95 -55.11 18.33
N ARG A 396 -3.98 -54.07 19.13
CA ARG A 396 -4.16 -54.20 20.60
C ARG A 396 -5.40 -54.96 20.97
N LYS A 397 -6.56 -54.65 20.35
CA LYS A 397 -7.82 -55.35 20.60
C LYS A 397 -7.77 -56.81 20.18
N THR A 398 -7.08 -57.14 19.09
CA THR A 398 -6.86 -58.53 18.64
C THR A 398 -6.02 -59.29 19.70
N LEU A 399 -4.93 -58.70 20.20
CA LEU A 399 -4.13 -59.32 21.26
C LEU A 399 -4.96 -59.54 22.54
N GLU A 400 -5.75 -58.53 22.99
CA GLU A 400 -6.62 -58.65 24.17
C GLU A 400 -7.66 -59.78 23.99
N ALA A 401 -8.29 -59.90 22.79
CA ALA A 401 -9.25 -60.95 22.51
C ALA A 401 -8.64 -62.36 22.58
N ILE A 402 -7.51 -62.58 21.88
CA ILE A 402 -6.79 -63.86 21.91
C ILE A 402 -6.40 -64.23 23.34
N PHE A 403 -5.85 -63.25 24.11
CA PHE A 403 -5.43 -63.49 25.49
C PHE A 403 -6.56 -63.92 26.41
N ILE A 404 -7.78 -63.33 26.23
CA ILE A 404 -8.95 -63.63 27.07
C ILE A 404 -9.72 -64.84 26.60
N GLU A 405 -10.06 -64.94 25.32
CA GLU A 405 -10.89 -66.01 24.73
C GLU A 405 -10.23 -67.36 24.86
N HIS A 406 -8.92 -67.42 24.57
CA HIS A 406 -8.12 -68.63 24.68
C HIS A 406 -7.53 -68.84 26.07
N ARG A 407 -7.94 -68.02 27.05
CA ARG A 407 -7.60 -68.15 28.46
C ARG A 407 -6.08 -68.20 28.71
N ILE A 408 -5.28 -67.54 27.88
CA ILE A 408 -3.80 -67.53 28.01
C ILE A 408 -3.38 -67.01 29.40
N TYR A 409 -4.15 -66.09 30.00
CA TYR A 409 -3.94 -65.59 31.36
C TYR A 409 -3.92 -66.69 32.43
N LYS A 410 -4.54 -67.87 32.16
CA LYS A 410 -4.50 -69.01 33.17
C LYS A 410 -3.18 -69.71 33.14
N ARG A 411 -2.43 -69.66 32.05
CA ARG A 411 -1.10 -70.30 31.98
C ARG A 411 -0.10 -69.68 32.91
N ILE A 412 -0.24 -68.41 33.27
CA ILE A 412 0.69 -67.68 34.10
C ILE A 412 0.37 -67.76 35.59
N GLU A 413 -0.80 -68.29 35.97
CA GLU A 413 -1.20 -68.41 37.40
C GLU A 413 -0.21 -69.22 38.22
N THR A 414 0.49 -70.19 37.66
CA THR A 414 1.44 -71.07 38.34
C THR A 414 2.90 -70.68 38.24
N VAL A 415 3.21 -69.71 37.43
CA VAL A 415 4.58 -69.27 37.10
C VAL A 415 5.09 -68.26 38.11
N LYS A 416 6.31 -68.50 38.66
CA LYS A 416 6.86 -67.70 39.76
C LYS A 416 7.87 -66.65 39.31
N THR A 417 8.32 -66.69 38.09
CA THR A 417 9.36 -65.75 37.56
C THR A 417 8.82 -64.89 36.42
N ALA A 418 9.24 -63.64 36.35
CA ALA A 418 8.83 -62.73 35.27
C ALA A 418 9.19 -63.23 33.87
N GLU A 419 10.39 -63.83 33.73
CA GLU A 419 10.84 -64.42 32.44
C GLU A 419 9.96 -65.63 32.03
N GLY A 420 9.58 -66.47 33.03
CA GLY A 420 8.65 -67.58 32.78
C GLY A 420 7.27 -67.12 32.37
N VAL A 421 6.74 -66.05 32.96
CA VAL A 421 5.47 -65.44 32.59
C VAL A 421 5.52 -64.99 31.14
N SER A 422 6.56 -64.28 30.70
CA SER A 422 6.72 -63.83 29.32
C SER A 422 6.83 -65.02 28.33
N THR A 423 7.54 -66.07 28.70
CA THR A 423 7.71 -67.30 27.89
C THR A 423 6.37 -68.00 27.75
N GLU A 424 5.58 -68.19 28.81
CA GLU A 424 4.27 -68.82 28.77
C GLU A 424 3.24 -68.03 27.93
N ILE A 425 3.30 -66.69 27.98
CA ILE A 425 2.43 -65.87 27.11
C ILE A 425 2.85 -66.04 25.64
N ARG A 426 4.13 -65.96 25.29
CA ARG A 426 4.61 -66.21 23.94
C ARG A 426 4.22 -67.58 23.40
N LEU A 427 4.39 -68.66 24.21
CA LEU A 427 3.94 -70.00 23.88
C LEU A 427 2.43 -70.07 23.70
N GLY A 428 1.66 -69.34 24.51
CA GLY A 428 0.19 -69.25 24.40
C GLY A 428 -0.29 -68.61 23.09
N PHE A 429 0.51 -67.67 22.54
CA PHE A 429 0.21 -66.96 21.27
C PHE A 429 0.77 -67.67 20.05
N THR A 430 1.64 -68.66 20.19
CA THR A 430 2.25 -69.39 19.04
C THR A 430 1.21 -69.88 18.00
N PRO A 431 0.03 -70.42 18.38
CA PRO A 431 -0.98 -70.86 17.42
C PRO A 431 -1.65 -69.70 16.66
N PHE A 432 -1.48 -68.48 17.13
CA PHE A 432 -2.17 -67.29 16.62
C PHE A 432 -1.20 -66.29 15.96
N ILE A 433 0.05 -66.68 15.71
CA ILE A 433 1.10 -65.80 15.12
C ILE A 433 0.61 -65.27 13.75
N ASP A 434 -0.07 -66.08 12.93
CA ASP A 434 -0.61 -65.64 11.65
C ASP A 434 -1.67 -64.52 11.78
N GLN A 435 -2.42 -64.49 12.89
CA GLN A 435 -3.40 -63.45 13.17
C GLN A 435 -2.75 -62.19 13.77
N VAL A 436 -1.67 -62.33 14.49
CA VAL A 436 -0.91 -61.27 15.12
C VAL A 436 0.05 -60.62 14.12
N GLY A 437 0.61 -61.41 13.18
CA GLY A 437 1.52 -60.99 12.14
C GLY A 437 3.02 -60.95 12.53
N HIS A 438 3.34 -61.10 13.83
CA HIS A 438 4.67 -61.17 14.34
C HIS A 438 4.74 -61.85 15.73
N GLU A 439 5.93 -62.16 16.21
CA GLU A 439 6.15 -62.62 17.59
C GLU A 439 5.93 -61.46 18.57
N LEU A 440 5.27 -61.76 19.72
CA LEU A 440 4.98 -60.76 20.73
C LEU A 440 6.23 -60.05 21.25
N THR A 441 6.16 -58.74 21.25
CA THR A 441 7.18 -57.88 21.85
C THR A 441 7.02 -57.85 23.40
N ASP A 442 8.07 -57.42 24.10
CA ASP A 442 7.99 -57.30 25.57
C ASP A 442 6.99 -56.21 25.99
N ASP A 443 6.86 -55.12 25.24
CA ASP A 443 5.87 -54.07 25.49
C ASP A 443 4.41 -54.57 25.33
N GLU A 444 4.16 -55.43 24.37
CA GLU A 444 2.83 -56.08 24.19
C GLU A 444 2.52 -57.04 25.31
N ILE A 445 3.49 -57.82 25.78
CA ILE A 445 3.33 -58.69 26.95
C ILE A 445 3.04 -57.85 28.20
N GLU A 446 3.77 -56.77 28.43
CA GLU A 446 3.52 -55.89 29.57
C GLU A 446 2.13 -55.22 29.47
N MET A 447 1.68 -54.86 28.29
CA MET A 447 0.35 -54.34 28.04
C MET A 447 -0.74 -55.39 28.40
N LEU A 448 -0.56 -56.64 27.99
CA LEU A 448 -1.49 -57.73 28.32
C LEU A 448 -1.54 -58.02 29.83
N LEU A 449 -0.40 -57.96 30.50
CA LEU A 449 -0.33 -58.14 31.96
C LEU A 449 -0.98 -57.01 32.76
N LYS A 450 -1.11 -55.83 32.18
CA LYS A 450 -1.81 -54.69 32.82
C LYS A 450 -3.33 -54.73 32.64
N ILE A 451 -3.91 -55.77 31.99
CA ILE A 451 -5.35 -55.91 31.85
C ILE A 451 -5.97 -56.23 33.21
N PRO A 452 -6.89 -55.40 33.72
CA PRO A 452 -7.53 -55.67 35.00
C PRO A 452 -8.39 -56.95 34.95
N ILE A 453 -8.36 -57.77 36.02
CA ILE A 453 -9.14 -59.00 36.14
C ILE A 453 -10.64 -58.74 35.91
N ARG A 454 -11.16 -57.57 36.37
CA ARG A 454 -12.55 -57.18 36.11
C ARG A 454 -12.86 -57.10 34.61
N ARG A 455 -11.91 -56.66 33.76
CA ARG A 455 -12.08 -56.59 32.34
C ARG A 455 -12.10 -57.98 31.67
N ILE A 456 -11.31 -58.89 32.21
CA ILE A 456 -11.28 -60.27 31.79
C ILE A 456 -12.63 -60.99 32.09
N SER A 457 -13.17 -60.76 33.29
CA SER A 457 -14.42 -61.38 33.76
C SER A 457 -15.69 -60.80 33.11
N LEU A 458 -15.64 -59.60 32.62
CA LEU A 458 -16.73 -58.89 31.98
C LEU A 458 -16.52 -58.77 30.46
N TYR A 459 -15.62 -59.58 29.85
CA TYR A 459 -15.38 -59.54 28.46
C TYR A 459 -16.61 -60.01 27.65
N ASP A 460 -17.10 -59.15 26.81
CA ASP A 460 -18.24 -59.41 25.90
C ASP A 460 -17.74 -59.46 24.45
N ILE A 461 -17.78 -60.61 23.87
CA ILE A 461 -17.34 -60.89 22.49
C ILE A 461 -18.17 -60.08 21.51
N ASN A 462 -19.47 -59.92 21.72
CA ASN A 462 -20.31 -59.16 20.82
C ASN A 462 -19.89 -57.69 20.78
N ARG A 463 -19.71 -57.11 21.92
CA ARG A 463 -19.23 -55.70 22.04
C ARG A 463 -17.84 -55.51 21.40
N HIS A 464 -16.94 -56.50 21.60
CA HIS A 464 -15.63 -56.46 20.95
C HIS A 464 -15.75 -56.47 19.45
N ASN A 465 -16.59 -57.37 18.89
CA ASN A 465 -16.83 -57.46 17.45
C ASN A 465 -17.47 -56.21 16.88
N ASP A 466 -18.44 -55.61 17.60
CA ASP A 466 -19.05 -54.34 17.20
C ASP A 466 -17.99 -53.17 17.16
N GLU A 467 -17.12 -53.09 18.17
CA GLU A 467 -16.04 -52.11 18.21
C GLU A 467 -15.00 -52.35 17.10
N MET A 468 -14.66 -53.60 16.78
CA MET A 468 -13.76 -53.93 15.68
C MET A 468 -14.37 -53.61 14.32
N GLU A 469 -15.66 -53.85 14.14
CA GLU A 469 -16.37 -53.54 12.90
C GLU A 469 -16.47 -52.04 12.69
N ALA A 470 -16.74 -51.26 13.76
CA ALA A 470 -16.73 -49.80 13.73
C ALA A 470 -15.35 -49.25 13.29
N LEU A 471 -14.24 -49.80 13.82
CA LEU A 471 -12.89 -49.42 13.41
C LEU A 471 -12.59 -49.76 11.95
N ARG A 472 -13.05 -50.91 11.44
CA ARG A 472 -12.91 -51.27 10.01
C ARG A 472 -13.69 -50.32 9.11
N GLN A 473 -14.92 -49.94 9.54
CA GLN A 473 -15.73 -48.97 8.79
C GLN A 473 -15.07 -47.62 8.76
N GLU A 474 -14.54 -47.13 9.92
CA GLU A 474 -13.78 -45.89 9.99
C GLU A 474 -12.52 -45.93 9.09
N GLN A 475 -11.78 -47.06 9.11
CA GLN A 475 -10.62 -47.26 8.25
C GLN A 475 -11.01 -47.18 6.77
N ALA A 476 -12.05 -47.89 6.34
CA ALA A 476 -12.50 -47.86 4.97
C ALA A 476 -12.99 -46.47 4.51
N GLU A 477 -13.66 -45.72 5.41
CA GLU A 477 -14.06 -44.33 5.14
C GLU A 477 -12.84 -43.41 4.95
N ILE A 478 -11.82 -43.55 5.80
CA ILE A 478 -10.59 -42.77 5.68
C ILE A 478 -9.83 -43.11 4.40
N GLU A 479 -9.73 -44.39 4.05
CA GLU A 479 -9.08 -44.84 2.81
C GLU A 479 -9.80 -44.32 1.57
N ASP A 480 -11.15 -44.29 1.56
CA ASP A 480 -11.93 -43.66 0.46
C ASP A 480 -11.66 -42.13 0.41
N ASN A 481 -11.63 -41.48 1.56
CA ASN A 481 -11.35 -40.05 1.62
C ASN A 481 -9.92 -39.73 1.14
N LEU A 482 -8.92 -40.56 1.44
CA LEU A 482 -7.55 -40.41 0.94
C LEU A 482 -7.48 -40.56 -0.59
N GLN A 483 -8.24 -41.49 -1.19
CA GLN A 483 -8.31 -41.62 -2.61
C GLN A 483 -9.04 -40.45 -3.29
N HIS A 484 -9.88 -39.73 -2.55
CA HIS A 484 -10.74 -38.68 -3.06
C HIS A 484 -10.58 -37.34 -2.30
N LEU A 485 -9.34 -36.94 -1.98
CA LEU A 485 -9.04 -35.75 -1.18
C LEU A 485 -9.72 -34.47 -1.68
N ALA A 486 -9.76 -34.23 -2.99
CA ALA A 486 -10.42 -33.04 -3.56
C ALA A 486 -11.93 -33.03 -3.27
N ARG A 487 -12.60 -34.20 -3.28
CA ARG A 487 -14.01 -34.34 -2.91
C ARG A 487 -14.22 -34.06 -1.41
N TYR A 488 -13.36 -34.61 -0.57
CA TYR A 488 -13.41 -34.41 0.87
C TYR A 488 -13.18 -32.94 1.22
N SER A 489 -12.11 -32.32 0.70
CA SER A 489 -11.80 -30.90 0.90
C SER A 489 -12.93 -29.98 0.45
N THR A 490 -13.56 -30.29 -0.69
CA THR A 490 -14.74 -29.55 -1.18
C THR A 490 -15.92 -29.67 -0.20
N LYS A 491 -16.19 -30.87 0.34
CA LYS A 491 -17.26 -31.09 1.35
C LYS A 491 -16.97 -30.29 2.62
N PHE A 492 -15.73 -30.32 3.06
CA PHE A 492 -15.25 -29.58 4.24
C PHE A 492 -15.43 -28.07 4.08
N LEU A 493 -14.95 -27.48 2.98
CA LEU A 493 -15.09 -26.04 2.72
C LEU A 493 -16.56 -25.60 2.61
N LYS A 494 -17.43 -26.43 2.02
CA LYS A 494 -18.88 -26.18 2.03
C LYS A 494 -19.47 -26.19 3.43
N GLY A 495 -18.96 -27.05 4.32
CA GLY A 495 -19.32 -27.06 5.75
C GLY A 495 -18.95 -25.75 6.42
N LEU A 496 -17.70 -25.29 6.24
CA LEU A 496 -17.23 -24.00 6.75
C LEU A 496 -18.05 -22.81 6.23
N LEU A 497 -18.31 -22.81 4.92
CA LEU A 497 -19.11 -21.76 4.29
C LEU A 497 -20.53 -21.68 4.88
N LYS A 498 -21.15 -22.84 5.13
CA LYS A 498 -22.49 -22.89 5.75
C LYS A 498 -22.47 -22.40 7.20
N GLU A 499 -21.44 -22.74 7.97
CA GLU A 499 -21.35 -22.42 9.39
C GLU A 499 -20.93 -20.97 9.65
N PHE A 500 -19.89 -20.51 8.96
CA PHE A 500 -19.27 -19.20 9.23
C PHE A 500 -19.59 -18.15 8.16
N GLY A 501 -19.92 -18.51 6.94
CA GLY A 501 -20.20 -17.55 5.85
C GLY A 501 -21.19 -16.45 6.23
N PRO A 502 -22.33 -16.74 6.87
CA PRO A 502 -23.29 -15.72 7.29
C PRO A 502 -22.74 -14.69 8.30
N GLN A 503 -21.64 -14.99 8.99
CA GLN A 503 -21.02 -14.09 9.96
C GLN A 503 -20.13 -13.03 9.28
N TYR A 504 -19.73 -13.26 8.03
CA TYR A 504 -18.79 -12.42 7.28
C TYR A 504 -19.37 -11.98 5.92
N PRO A 505 -20.44 -11.17 5.92
CA PRO A 505 -20.99 -10.63 4.67
C PRO A 505 -19.99 -9.65 4.05
N ARG A 506 -20.05 -9.48 2.72
CA ARG A 506 -19.27 -8.43 2.05
C ARG A 506 -19.72 -7.05 2.52
N LEU A 507 -18.77 -6.21 2.85
CA LEU A 507 -19.00 -4.86 3.37
C LEU A 507 -18.65 -3.76 2.36
N THR A 508 -17.73 -4.04 1.44
CA THR A 508 -17.28 -3.06 0.44
C THR A 508 -18.09 -3.22 -0.85
N GLU A 509 -18.71 -2.15 -1.31
CA GLU A 509 -19.42 -2.09 -2.58
C GLU A 509 -18.43 -1.99 -3.75
N ILE A 510 -18.73 -2.66 -4.86
CA ILE A 510 -17.87 -2.65 -6.04
C ILE A 510 -18.53 -1.77 -7.10
N GLU A 511 -17.83 -0.72 -7.53
CA GLU A 511 -18.22 0.16 -8.62
C GLU A 511 -17.07 0.26 -9.62
N ALA A 512 -17.25 -0.28 -10.82
CA ALA A 512 -16.21 -0.25 -11.84
C ALA A 512 -16.11 1.13 -12.50
N GLY A 513 -14.89 1.63 -12.65
CA GLY A 513 -14.58 2.81 -13.42
C GLY A 513 -15.07 4.11 -12.77
N PHE A 514 -14.51 4.47 -11.62
CA PHE A 514 -14.74 5.82 -11.07
C PHE A 514 -14.45 6.85 -12.14
N GLN A 515 -15.45 7.70 -12.43
CA GLN A 515 -15.22 8.84 -13.32
C GLN A 515 -14.05 9.65 -12.79
N GLU A 516 -13.07 9.90 -13.64
CA GLU A 516 -12.01 10.86 -13.33
C GLU A 516 -12.66 12.20 -13.02
N ILE A 517 -12.42 12.68 -11.81
CA ILE A 517 -12.94 13.95 -11.38
C ILE A 517 -11.97 15.01 -11.90
N ASP A 518 -12.39 15.78 -12.90
CA ASP A 518 -11.60 16.92 -13.34
C ASP A 518 -11.56 17.98 -12.23
N GLU A 519 -10.47 17.98 -11.47
CA GLU A 519 -10.22 18.93 -10.39
C GLU A 519 -10.34 20.39 -10.88
N ARG A 520 -9.97 20.64 -12.14
CA ARG A 520 -10.04 21.96 -12.75
C ARG A 520 -11.49 22.38 -12.95
N ALA A 521 -12.34 21.46 -13.38
CA ALA A 521 -13.77 21.76 -13.59
C ALA A 521 -14.52 22.01 -12.26
N LEU A 522 -14.09 21.39 -11.14
CA LEU A 522 -14.74 21.55 -9.85
C LEU A 522 -14.38 22.84 -9.13
N THR A 523 -13.14 23.29 -9.25
CA THR A 523 -12.61 24.47 -8.54
C THR A 523 -12.57 25.72 -9.40
N SER A 524 -12.90 25.61 -10.69
CA SER A 524 -12.87 26.74 -11.61
C SER A 524 -13.94 27.77 -11.24
N THR A 525 -13.58 28.71 -10.41
CA THR A 525 -14.17 30.04 -10.50
C THR A 525 -13.49 30.70 -11.68
N GLU A 526 -14.24 30.95 -12.74
CA GLU A 526 -13.70 31.75 -13.85
C GLU A 526 -13.37 33.13 -13.30
N LEU A 527 -12.09 33.44 -13.30
CA LEU A 527 -11.56 34.73 -12.90
C LEU A 527 -11.19 35.49 -14.19
N THR A 528 -11.46 36.77 -14.24
CA THR A 528 -10.97 37.62 -15.33
C THR A 528 -9.85 38.48 -14.80
N MET A 529 -8.63 38.24 -15.30
CA MET A 529 -7.48 39.06 -14.96
C MET A 529 -7.59 40.43 -15.64
N ARG A 530 -7.39 41.49 -14.87
CA ARG A 530 -7.53 42.88 -15.31
C ARG A 530 -6.27 43.68 -14.96
N LEU A 531 -6.02 44.70 -15.75
CA LEU A 531 -4.99 45.72 -15.50
C LEU A 531 -5.65 47.08 -15.32
N SER A 532 -5.42 47.74 -14.19
CA SER A 532 -5.92 49.08 -13.94
C SER A 532 -5.04 50.15 -14.61
N GLU A 533 -5.54 51.38 -14.75
CA GLU A 533 -4.78 52.53 -15.22
C GLU A 533 -3.60 52.86 -14.30
N ASP A 534 -3.70 52.55 -13.00
CA ASP A 534 -2.65 52.71 -11.99
C ASP A 534 -1.66 51.52 -11.98
N PHE A 535 -1.65 50.66 -13.00
CA PHE A 535 -0.78 49.49 -13.13
C PHE A 535 -0.94 48.42 -12.05
N TYR A 536 -2.14 48.26 -11.46
CA TYR A 536 -2.45 47.06 -10.68
C TYR A 536 -2.98 45.97 -11.60
N PHE A 537 -2.48 44.77 -11.37
CA PHE A 537 -2.89 43.55 -12.07
C PHE A 537 -3.55 42.57 -11.07
N GLY A 538 -4.67 41.98 -11.43
CA GLY A 538 -5.36 41.00 -10.58
C GLY A 538 -6.80 40.76 -11.00
N TYR A 539 -7.48 39.86 -10.27
CA TYR A 539 -8.90 39.57 -10.54
C TYR A 539 -9.85 40.45 -9.71
N ASP A 540 -9.45 40.99 -8.56
CA ASP A 540 -10.26 41.87 -7.72
C ASP A 540 -10.07 43.36 -8.11
N ILE A 541 -10.01 43.64 -9.39
CA ILE A 541 -9.90 44.99 -9.94
C ILE A 541 -11.23 45.36 -10.58
N LYS A 542 -11.96 46.31 -9.93
CA LYS A 542 -13.29 46.74 -10.37
C LYS A 542 -13.26 47.56 -11.67
N GLN A 543 -12.23 48.38 -11.86
CA GLN A 543 -12.03 49.22 -13.05
C GLN A 543 -10.67 48.90 -13.65
N GLY A 544 -10.63 48.48 -14.91
CA GLY A 544 -9.42 48.12 -15.61
C GLY A 544 -9.67 47.36 -16.92
N THR A 545 -8.66 47.34 -17.79
CA THR A 545 -8.74 46.60 -19.04
C THR A 545 -8.68 45.09 -18.77
N PRO A 546 -9.68 44.29 -19.25
CA PRO A 546 -9.62 42.83 -19.14
C PRO A 546 -8.48 42.33 -20.06
N LEU A 547 -7.64 41.42 -19.52
CA LEU A 547 -6.52 40.86 -20.26
C LEU A 547 -6.83 39.46 -20.76
N PHE A 548 -7.20 38.55 -19.85
CA PHE A 548 -7.57 37.18 -20.19
C PHE A 548 -8.40 36.52 -19.08
N PRO A 549 -9.26 35.54 -19.42
CA PRO A 549 -9.89 34.68 -18.43
C PRO A 549 -8.90 33.62 -17.95
N CYS A 550 -9.01 33.22 -16.67
CA CYS A 550 -8.22 32.13 -16.10
C CYS A 550 -9.02 31.42 -15.01
N SER A 551 -8.57 30.24 -14.63
CA SER A 551 -9.08 29.52 -13.44
C SER A 551 -8.30 29.95 -12.20
N SER A 552 -8.93 29.88 -11.03
CA SER A 552 -8.25 30.09 -9.73
C SER A 552 -7.08 29.11 -9.49
N LEU A 553 -7.00 28.02 -10.22
CA LEU A 553 -5.93 27.00 -10.15
C LEU A 553 -4.82 27.21 -11.21
N ASP A 554 -5.01 28.13 -12.14
CA ASP A 554 -4.00 28.39 -13.15
C ASP A 554 -2.76 29.00 -12.51
N LYS A 555 -1.61 28.71 -13.12
CA LYS A 555 -0.36 29.40 -12.80
C LYS A 555 -0.23 30.58 -13.76
N ILE A 556 -0.04 31.76 -13.21
CA ILE A 556 0.12 32.98 -14.00
C ILE A 556 1.60 33.35 -14.06
N PHE A 557 2.11 33.62 -15.25
CA PHE A 557 3.40 34.29 -15.39
C PHE A 557 3.21 35.81 -15.51
N MET A 558 4.08 36.57 -14.89
CA MET A 558 4.19 38.02 -15.02
C MET A 558 5.60 38.38 -15.43
N VAL A 559 5.72 39.32 -16.37
CA VAL A 559 7.00 39.87 -16.81
C VAL A 559 6.94 41.42 -16.67
N TRP A 560 7.87 41.97 -15.91
CA TRP A 560 7.96 43.40 -15.66
C TRP A 560 8.89 44.14 -16.62
N SER A 561 8.78 45.45 -16.65
CA SER A 561 9.57 46.33 -17.54
C SER A 561 11.09 46.26 -17.32
N ASP A 562 11.53 45.83 -16.15
CA ASP A 562 12.94 45.62 -15.79
C ASP A 562 13.47 44.24 -16.20
N GLY A 563 12.64 43.42 -16.84
CA GLY A 563 13.00 42.09 -17.30
C GLY A 563 12.93 41.01 -16.25
N ARG A 564 12.47 41.31 -15.04
CA ARG A 564 12.12 40.27 -14.05
C ARG A 564 10.84 39.55 -14.46
N TYR A 565 10.72 38.32 -14.09
CA TYR A 565 9.48 37.56 -14.21
C TYR A 565 9.27 36.64 -13.04
N ARG A 566 7.99 36.33 -12.75
CA ARG A 566 7.57 35.51 -11.62
C ARG A 566 6.38 34.64 -12.05
N PHE A 567 6.30 33.45 -11.43
CA PHE A 567 5.12 32.58 -11.50
C PHE A 567 4.39 32.64 -10.17
N MET A 568 3.06 32.79 -10.23
CA MET A 568 2.20 32.87 -9.05
C MET A 568 0.81 32.32 -9.35
N PRO A 569 0.01 31.96 -8.33
CA PRO A 569 -1.43 31.76 -8.55
C PRO A 569 -2.07 33.09 -8.99
N PRO A 570 -3.29 33.09 -9.59
CA PRO A 570 -3.99 34.31 -9.95
C PRO A 570 -4.03 35.27 -8.76
N PRO A 571 -3.36 36.43 -8.82
CA PRO A 571 -3.32 37.36 -7.69
C PRO A 571 -4.63 38.15 -7.56
N ASP A 572 -5.03 38.45 -6.33
CA ASP A 572 -6.15 39.33 -6.05
C ASP A 572 -5.88 40.71 -6.65
N LYS A 573 -4.75 41.31 -6.27
CA LYS A 573 -4.27 42.61 -6.75
C LYS A 573 -2.77 42.75 -6.46
N VAL A 574 -1.96 42.86 -7.49
CA VAL A 574 -0.51 43.12 -7.38
C VAL A 574 -0.11 44.31 -8.24
N LEU A 575 0.94 45.03 -7.85
CA LEU A 575 1.47 46.11 -8.65
C LEU A 575 2.26 45.56 -9.85
N ALA A 576 1.86 45.90 -11.05
CA ALA A 576 2.49 45.49 -12.32
C ALA A 576 3.73 46.33 -12.68
N ASP A 577 4.07 47.36 -11.93
CA ASP A 577 5.25 48.17 -12.12
C ASP A 577 6.33 47.86 -11.11
N ALA A 578 7.44 47.30 -11.54
CA ALA A 578 8.57 46.93 -10.70
C ALA A 578 9.34 48.11 -10.09
N MET A 579 9.13 49.31 -10.60
CA MET A 579 9.83 50.50 -10.09
C MET A 579 9.20 51.11 -8.82
N TYR A 580 8.04 50.64 -8.40
CA TYR A 580 7.39 51.17 -7.21
C TYR A 580 7.68 50.28 -6.01
N GLU A 581 8.78 50.54 -5.30
CA GLU A 581 8.98 50.09 -3.93
C GLU A 581 8.46 51.18 -2.99
N PRO A 582 7.38 50.91 -2.21
CA PRO A 582 6.79 51.97 -1.33
C PRO A 582 7.71 52.48 -0.26
N GLU A 583 8.81 51.78 0.03
CA GLU A 583 9.79 52.16 1.07
C GLU A 583 10.82 53.24 0.62
N LYS A 584 10.81 53.62 -0.66
CA LYS A 584 11.73 54.62 -1.17
C LYS A 584 10.97 55.87 -1.61
N GLU A 585 10.49 56.69 -0.64
CA GLU A 585 9.77 57.95 -0.89
C GLU A 585 10.49 58.92 -1.83
N TRP A 586 11.81 58.87 -1.92
CA TRP A 586 12.57 59.71 -2.84
C TRP A 586 12.42 59.33 -4.34
N LEU A 587 12.06 58.09 -4.63
CA LEU A 587 11.77 57.63 -5.99
C LEU A 587 10.37 58.08 -6.49
N ALA A 588 9.45 58.36 -5.60
CA ALA A 588 8.13 58.90 -5.90
C ALA A 588 8.18 60.32 -6.51
N ALA A 589 9.24 61.05 -6.26
CA ALA A 589 9.47 62.39 -6.80
C ALA A 589 9.98 62.38 -8.27
N LEU A 590 10.48 61.27 -8.73
CA LEU A 590 10.89 61.08 -10.14
C LEU A 590 9.67 60.62 -10.94
N LYS A 591 8.85 61.56 -11.44
CA LYS A 591 7.82 61.25 -12.44
C LYS A 591 8.45 60.48 -13.61
N PRO A 592 8.01 59.25 -13.92
CA PRO A 592 8.59 58.51 -15.00
C PRO A 592 8.28 59.21 -16.32
N ARG A 593 9.30 59.74 -16.97
CA ARG A 593 9.23 60.39 -18.30
C ARG A 593 9.36 59.40 -19.46
N SER A 594 9.21 58.11 -19.24
CA SER A 594 9.34 57.11 -20.33
C SER A 594 7.99 56.49 -20.65
N PRO A 595 7.54 56.51 -21.91
CA PRO A 595 6.28 55.93 -22.34
C PRO A 595 6.31 54.40 -22.54
N THR A 596 7.37 53.72 -22.15
CA THR A 596 7.54 52.27 -22.38
C THR A 596 7.61 51.51 -21.08
N ARG A 597 6.51 51.51 -20.34
CA ARG A 597 6.31 50.51 -19.29
C ARG A 597 5.87 49.22 -19.96
N TYR A 598 6.79 48.25 -20.07
CA TYR A 598 6.46 46.96 -20.61
C TYR A 598 5.97 46.06 -19.48
N PHE A 599 4.78 45.56 -19.62
CA PHE A 599 4.20 44.56 -18.73
C PHE A 599 3.45 43.53 -19.57
N THR A 600 3.66 42.28 -19.29
CA THR A 600 2.84 41.20 -19.82
C THR A 600 2.59 40.13 -18.76
N ALA A 601 1.42 39.52 -18.86
CA ALA A 601 1.05 38.40 -18.04
C ALA A 601 0.22 37.42 -18.86
N GLY A 602 0.19 36.17 -18.44
CA GLY A 602 -0.60 35.15 -19.09
C GLY A 602 -0.63 33.85 -18.28
N ILE A 603 -1.43 32.92 -18.77
CA ILE A 603 -1.48 31.58 -18.17
C ILE A 603 -0.20 30.83 -18.53
N TYR A 604 0.45 30.23 -17.53
CA TYR A 604 1.63 29.41 -17.74
C TYR A 604 1.27 28.08 -18.39
N ASN A 605 1.95 27.78 -19.49
CA ASN A 605 2.00 26.45 -20.08
C ASN A 605 3.46 26.14 -20.43
N ARG A 606 3.93 24.95 -20.02
CA ARG A 606 5.31 24.50 -20.21
C ARG A 606 5.71 24.41 -21.69
N ASP A 607 4.77 24.10 -22.56
CA ASP A 607 5.02 23.83 -23.97
C ASP A 607 4.98 25.12 -24.85
N ASP A 608 4.49 26.21 -24.27
CA ASP A 608 4.40 27.48 -24.97
C ASP A 608 5.79 28.01 -25.31
N VAL A 609 5.98 28.38 -26.58
CA VAL A 609 7.16 29.07 -27.05
C VAL A 609 6.90 30.56 -27.04
N PHE A 610 7.88 31.33 -26.59
CA PHE A 610 7.85 32.79 -26.58
C PHE A 610 9.00 33.35 -27.40
N THR A 611 8.76 34.49 -28.04
CA THR A 611 9.77 35.28 -28.74
C THR A 611 9.98 36.58 -27.98
N CYS A 612 11.23 36.85 -27.57
CA CYS A 612 11.63 38.07 -26.88
C CYS A 612 12.71 38.79 -27.65
N ILE A 613 12.50 40.07 -27.87
CA ILE A 613 13.48 41.01 -28.49
C ILE A 613 13.75 42.09 -27.45
N TYR A 614 15.03 42.33 -27.17
CA TYR A 614 15.44 43.30 -26.17
C TYR A 614 16.70 44.05 -26.59
N TYR A 615 16.83 45.29 -26.12
CA TYR A 615 18.00 46.16 -26.31
C TYR A 615 18.89 46.16 -25.06
N GLU A 616 20.17 45.90 -25.22
CA GLU A 616 21.18 45.93 -24.18
C GLU A 616 22.04 47.22 -24.33
N PRO A 617 21.87 48.20 -23.45
CA PRO A 617 22.53 49.51 -23.61
C PRO A 617 24.04 49.47 -23.39
N ILE A 618 24.56 48.51 -22.62
CA ILE A 618 26.00 48.38 -22.36
C ILE A 618 26.79 48.12 -23.64
N TYR A 619 26.29 47.26 -24.51
CA TYR A 619 26.93 46.92 -25.78
C TYR A 619 26.30 47.65 -27.00
N GLY A 620 25.15 48.29 -26.79
CA GLY A 620 24.43 48.99 -27.85
C GLY A 620 23.76 48.07 -28.87
N PHE A 621 23.54 46.80 -28.53
CA PHE A 621 23.02 45.78 -29.43
C PHE A 621 21.58 45.39 -29.08
N THR A 622 20.83 45.00 -30.12
CA THR A 622 19.52 44.33 -29.93
C THR A 622 19.69 42.85 -30.12
N TYR A 623 19.10 42.09 -29.22
CA TYR A 623 19.11 40.63 -29.20
C TYR A 623 17.71 40.07 -29.41
N ILE A 624 17.63 38.87 -29.99
CA ILE A 624 16.43 38.07 -30.13
C ILE A 624 16.64 36.71 -29.50
N LYS A 625 15.65 36.18 -28.81
CA LYS A 625 15.60 34.81 -28.32
C LYS A 625 14.23 34.23 -28.43
N ARG A 626 14.18 32.94 -28.72
CA ARG A 626 12.99 32.12 -28.57
C ARG A 626 13.20 31.17 -27.40
N PHE A 627 12.21 31.03 -26.52
CA PHE A 627 12.40 30.24 -25.34
C PHE A 627 11.09 29.56 -24.89
N ARG A 628 11.24 28.52 -24.05
CA ARG A 628 10.16 27.94 -23.26
C ARG A 628 10.40 28.27 -21.81
N TRP A 629 9.32 28.39 -21.05
CA TRP A 629 9.41 28.45 -19.63
C TRP A 629 9.92 27.11 -19.11
N GLY A 630 10.97 27.09 -18.26
CA GLY A 630 11.48 25.88 -17.64
C GLY A 630 10.69 25.48 -16.38
N GLY A 631 11.20 24.52 -15.61
CA GLY A 631 10.71 24.22 -14.26
C GLY A 631 10.92 25.41 -13.33
N MET A 632 9.84 25.90 -12.67
CA MET A 632 9.82 27.16 -11.94
C MET A 632 9.30 26.97 -10.52
N ILE A 633 9.93 27.68 -9.58
CA ILE A 633 9.46 27.77 -8.21
C ILE A 633 8.46 28.92 -8.13
N MET A 634 7.30 28.69 -7.52
CA MET A 634 6.26 29.71 -7.35
C MET A 634 6.74 30.84 -6.43
N ASN A 635 6.29 32.05 -6.74
CA ASN A 635 6.61 33.28 -6.02
C ASN A 635 8.11 33.64 -5.93
N LYS A 636 8.94 33.05 -6.79
CA LYS A 636 10.36 33.39 -6.91
C LYS A 636 10.58 34.28 -8.14
N ASP A 637 11.44 35.31 -7.97
CA ASP A 637 11.82 36.18 -9.07
C ASP A 637 12.96 35.57 -9.90
N TYR A 638 12.81 35.69 -11.20
CA TYR A 638 13.78 35.28 -12.21
C TYR A 638 14.05 36.43 -13.16
N THR A 639 15.15 36.37 -13.91
CA THR A 639 15.54 37.40 -14.86
C THR A 639 15.39 36.87 -16.30
N LEU A 640 14.59 37.57 -17.12
CA LEU A 640 14.39 37.24 -18.53
C LEU A 640 15.49 37.85 -19.41
N VAL A 641 15.89 39.06 -19.13
CA VAL A 641 16.91 39.80 -19.91
C VAL A 641 18.01 40.33 -18.98
N PRO A 642 19.23 40.60 -19.45
CA PRO A 642 20.29 41.17 -18.61
C PRO A 642 19.86 42.45 -17.90
N GLU A 643 20.53 42.72 -16.77
CA GLU A 643 20.31 43.95 -16.01
C GLU A 643 20.49 45.19 -16.87
N ASN A 644 19.60 46.17 -16.71
CA ASN A 644 19.51 47.38 -17.53
C ASN A 644 19.11 47.22 -19.01
N ALA A 645 18.82 46.00 -19.47
CA ALA A 645 18.27 45.80 -20.83
C ALA A 645 16.78 46.21 -20.85
N THR A 646 16.33 46.63 -22.03
CA THR A 646 14.93 47.03 -22.26
C THR A 646 14.25 46.05 -23.21
N ILE A 647 13.14 45.44 -22.75
CA ILE A 647 12.32 44.57 -23.58
C ILE A 647 11.59 45.45 -24.65
N LEU A 648 11.81 45.14 -25.90
CA LEU A 648 11.15 45.82 -27.00
C LEU A 648 9.92 45.07 -27.50
N LEU A 649 9.95 43.73 -27.42
CA LEU A 649 8.87 42.84 -27.83
C LEU A 649 8.95 41.55 -27.02
N LEU A 650 7.81 41.11 -26.50
CA LEU A 650 7.62 39.76 -25.98
C LEU A 650 6.24 39.27 -26.45
N CYS A 651 6.21 38.19 -27.17
CA CYS A 651 4.97 37.61 -27.68
C CYS A 651 4.98 36.08 -27.54
N LYS A 652 3.79 35.52 -27.37
CA LYS A 652 3.58 34.07 -27.41
C LYS A 652 3.69 33.59 -28.86
N GLY A 653 4.37 32.50 -29.08
CA GLY A 653 4.60 31.91 -30.41
C GLY A 653 5.85 32.46 -31.11
N THR A 654 5.97 32.11 -32.37
CA THR A 654 7.00 32.60 -33.28
C THR A 654 6.31 33.40 -34.39
N PRO A 655 6.41 34.71 -34.41
CA PRO A 655 5.87 35.53 -35.52
C PRO A 655 6.49 35.10 -36.84
N GLU A 656 5.75 35.20 -37.93
CA GLU A 656 6.27 34.93 -39.28
C GLU A 656 7.35 35.96 -39.70
N ALA A 657 7.21 37.19 -39.23
CA ALA A 657 8.15 38.27 -39.53
C ALA A 657 8.16 39.30 -38.39
N VAL A 658 9.30 39.93 -38.18
CA VAL A 658 9.44 41.09 -37.30
C VAL A 658 9.91 42.27 -38.14
N TYR A 659 9.06 43.29 -38.23
CA TYR A 659 9.31 44.52 -38.95
C TYR A 659 9.97 45.51 -38.01
N VAL A 660 11.13 46.08 -38.44
CA VAL A 660 11.93 46.98 -37.60
C VAL A 660 12.21 48.27 -38.36
N LYS A 661 11.95 49.41 -37.71
CA LYS A 661 12.40 50.72 -38.14
C LYS A 661 13.52 51.18 -37.22
N PHE A 662 14.65 51.53 -37.80
CA PHE A 662 15.81 52.01 -37.06
C PHE A 662 15.72 53.50 -36.77
N LYS A 663 16.28 53.91 -35.66
CA LYS A 663 16.45 55.32 -35.34
C LYS A 663 17.37 55.95 -36.35
N TYR A 664 16.97 57.11 -36.86
CA TYR A 664 17.72 57.78 -37.92
C TYR A 664 19.12 58.19 -37.43
N MET A 665 20.13 57.87 -38.26
CA MET A 665 21.51 58.33 -38.11
C MET A 665 22.00 58.89 -39.46
N LYS A 666 22.77 60.01 -39.39
CA LYS A 666 23.29 60.62 -40.54
C LYS A 666 24.18 59.67 -41.36
N GLY A 667 23.89 59.45 -42.64
CA GLY A 667 24.62 58.54 -43.54
C GLY A 667 24.09 57.10 -43.54
N GLN A 668 23.02 56.81 -42.82
CA GLN A 668 22.39 55.48 -42.77
C GLN A 668 21.63 55.16 -44.06
N ARG A 669 22.02 54.07 -44.77
CA ARG A 669 21.38 53.62 -46.04
C ARG A 669 20.15 52.75 -45.74
N ILE A 670 20.20 51.86 -44.72
CA ILE A 670 19.11 50.94 -44.35
C ILE A 670 18.38 51.56 -43.19
N THR A 671 17.12 51.94 -43.35
CA THR A 671 16.27 52.52 -42.31
C THR A 671 15.24 51.59 -41.79
N GLN A 672 14.96 50.49 -42.50
CA GLN A 672 13.98 49.47 -42.14
C GLN A 672 14.52 48.07 -42.51
N GLN A 673 14.21 47.07 -41.72
CA GLN A 673 14.52 45.66 -42.01
C GLN A 673 13.40 44.77 -41.52
N VAL A 674 13.28 43.57 -42.14
CA VAL A 674 12.40 42.50 -41.67
C VAL A 674 13.26 41.31 -41.28
N PHE A 675 13.00 40.73 -40.11
CA PHE A 675 13.71 39.58 -39.59
C PHE A 675 12.78 38.40 -39.46
N ASP A 676 13.31 37.20 -39.64
CA ASP A 676 12.61 35.93 -39.41
C ASP A 676 12.99 35.39 -38.05
N PRO A 677 12.10 35.42 -37.04
CA PRO A 677 12.39 34.90 -35.69
C PRO A 677 12.66 33.40 -35.67
N SER A 678 12.22 32.64 -36.69
CA SER A 678 12.39 31.19 -36.73
C SER A 678 13.87 30.76 -36.85
N GLU A 679 14.74 31.68 -37.34
CA GLU A 679 16.19 31.46 -37.41
C GLU A 679 16.84 31.32 -35.98
N ALA A 680 16.23 31.89 -34.95
CA ALA A 680 16.70 31.74 -33.57
C ALA A 680 16.28 30.37 -33.00
N ARG A 681 17.20 29.61 -32.43
CA ARG A 681 16.90 28.33 -31.78
C ARG A 681 16.06 28.57 -30.51
N ILE A 682 15.21 27.57 -30.14
CA ILE A 682 14.47 27.59 -28.87
C ILE A 682 15.45 27.23 -27.75
N THR A 683 15.51 28.07 -26.73
CA THR A 683 16.44 27.96 -25.61
C THR A 683 15.70 28.10 -24.28
N ALA A 684 16.43 28.08 -23.15
CA ALA A 684 15.87 28.41 -21.83
C ALA A 684 15.58 29.91 -21.69
N ALA A 685 14.62 30.27 -20.83
CA ALA A 685 14.27 31.69 -20.58
C ALA A 685 15.46 32.52 -20.08
N SER A 686 16.42 31.91 -19.35
CA SER A 686 17.63 32.58 -18.84
C SER A 686 18.72 32.80 -19.91
N SER A 687 18.58 32.28 -21.13
CA SER A 687 19.61 32.46 -22.18
C SER A 687 19.68 33.88 -22.68
N LYS A 688 20.89 34.33 -23.11
CA LYS A 688 21.08 35.65 -23.68
C LYS A 688 20.41 35.78 -25.06
N GLY A 689 20.29 34.71 -25.85
CA GLY A 689 19.81 34.74 -27.22
C GLY A 689 20.91 35.11 -28.22
N ILE A 690 20.53 35.46 -29.44
CA ILE A 690 21.44 35.83 -30.52
C ILE A 690 21.32 37.30 -30.88
N GLN A 691 22.41 37.87 -31.32
CA GLN A 691 22.44 39.28 -31.76
C GLN A 691 21.58 39.44 -33.01
N MET A 692 20.63 40.36 -32.96
CA MET A 692 19.73 40.68 -34.08
C MET A 692 20.28 41.82 -34.93
N THR A 693 20.68 42.90 -34.28
CA THR A 693 21.21 44.10 -34.98
C THR A 693 22.01 44.98 -34.03
N PRO A 694 23.10 45.62 -34.55
CA PRO A 694 23.84 46.64 -33.79
C PRO A 694 23.17 48.03 -33.85
N LYS A 695 22.07 48.19 -34.60
CA LYS A 695 21.40 49.50 -34.75
C LYS A 695 20.32 49.67 -33.70
N GLN A 696 20.12 50.89 -33.24
CA GLN A 696 19.00 51.21 -32.36
C GLN A 696 17.67 51.15 -33.10
N ILE A 697 16.72 50.47 -32.50
CA ILE A 697 15.37 50.33 -33.05
C ILE A 697 14.51 51.50 -32.57
N GLU A 698 13.82 52.16 -33.50
CA GLU A 698 12.81 53.19 -33.23
C GLU A 698 11.43 52.57 -33.03
N ARG A 699 11.06 51.63 -33.91
CA ARG A 699 9.76 50.94 -33.90
C ARG A 699 9.95 49.48 -34.29
N ILE A 700 9.14 48.63 -33.65
CA ILE A 700 9.07 47.18 -33.90
C ILE A 700 7.62 46.73 -33.98
N ASP A 701 7.30 45.85 -34.93
CA ASP A 701 5.98 45.26 -35.08
C ASP A 701 6.07 43.84 -35.61
N ILE A 702 5.12 42.98 -35.25
CA ILE A 702 5.01 41.60 -35.76
C ILE A 702 4.03 41.48 -36.93
N ASN A 703 3.17 42.47 -37.11
CA ASN A 703 2.29 42.57 -38.23
C ASN A 703 2.83 43.64 -39.19
N LYS A 704 2.60 43.47 -40.49
CA LYS A 704 3.08 44.47 -41.48
C LYS A 704 2.50 45.84 -41.19
N PRO A 705 3.29 46.77 -40.64
CA PRO A 705 2.77 48.06 -40.20
C PRO A 705 2.63 49.05 -41.37
N THR A 706 1.81 50.11 -41.19
CA THR A 706 1.58 51.16 -42.19
C THR A 706 2.83 51.98 -42.51
N TRP A 707 3.80 52.05 -41.61
CA TRP A 707 5.08 52.75 -41.82
C TRP A 707 6.09 51.92 -42.61
N TRP A 708 5.80 50.63 -42.91
CA TRP A 708 6.68 49.78 -43.70
C TRP A 708 6.52 50.05 -45.16
N VAL A 709 7.62 50.46 -45.78
CA VAL A 709 7.69 50.75 -47.26
C VAL A 709 8.63 49.72 -47.88
N ALA A 710 8.11 48.92 -48.83
CA ALA A 710 8.94 48.02 -49.63
C ALA A 710 9.77 48.78 -50.62
N THR A 711 11.04 49.02 -50.34
CA THR A 711 12.03 49.68 -51.28
C THR A 711 13.19 48.72 -51.51
N GLU A 712 13.92 48.89 -52.61
CA GLU A 712 15.10 48.07 -52.97
C GLU A 712 16.21 48.06 -51.89
N GLY A 713 16.19 48.97 -50.92
CA GLY A 713 17.10 49.02 -49.78
C GLY A 713 16.62 48.31 -48.53
N ASN A 714 15.38 47.78 -48.46
CA ASN A 714 14.80 47.10 -47.28
C ASN A 714 14.98 45.59 -47.48
N THR A 715 16.14 45.07 -47.11
CA THR A 715 16.51 43.68 -47.27
C THR A 715 16.08 42.87 -46.03
N LYS A 716 15.90 41.53 -46.19
CA LYS A 716 15.75 40.59 -45.09
C LYS A 716 17.01 40.67 -44.24
N GLY A 717 16.85 40.94 -42.95
CA GLY A 717 17.95 40.90 -41.97
C GLY A 717 18.32 39.49 -41.65
N THR A 718 19.62 39.21 -41.51
CA THR A 718 20.12 37.92 -41.03
C THR A 718 20.43 38.00 -39.54
N LEU A 719 20.07 37.01 -38.79
CA LEU A 719 20.44 36.94 -37.40
C LEU A 719 21.88 36.44 -37.25
N PHE A 720 22.67 37.09 -36.38
CA PHE A 720 24.04 36.69 -36.12
C PHE A 720 24.05 35.60 -35.06
N GLN A 721 24.58 34.42 -35.37
CA GLN A 721 24.69 33.30 -34.45
C GLN A 721 25.81 33.48 -33.44
#